data_2b2d0d529602ab20deb31428ed27b26e
#
_entry.id   2b2d0d529602ab20deb31428ed27b26e
#
_cell.length_a   1.000
_cell.length_b   1.000
_cell.length_c   1.000
_cell.angle_alpha   90.00
_cell.angle_beta   90.00
_cell.angle_gamma   90.00
#
_symmetry.space_group_name_H-M   'P 1'
#
loop_
_entity.id
_entity.type
_entity.pdbx_description
1 polymer ?
#
loop_
_entity_poly.entity_id
_entity_poly.type
_entity_poly.pdbx_seq_one_letter_code
_entity_poly.pdbx_strand_id
1 'polypeptide(L)'
;MDPECARLLPALCDVLADPRQPVADDTCLEKLLDWFKAVTEAGSSLLLLQDHPCLVELLFHVLKPQDLSSRILSFALRLAGIFAAQENCFQYLQFSPWKAEPDSLGSFILHFQQGELLPGLFGEPGPLGAAAWAAPSVRSGWIQGLHSLAQHPSALRFLADSGAVDTIFSLQGDPSLFVASAAGQLLVRVLDLALCGPAEGRISLQAWDWPACARKIVCHLEDCLRSEATPRVTQALHVLTTAFGHCHGLWTQGLWVQLSPLVARLLEKDPVPAPHALVDLLLSVARSSMLSSDPGLWETAAQTLSRLSPTQAGPLAAGILKLQDCPQALRIQAFGVLLQPLAFVLEATAQAPGMPGLLEGAAGDLMAVDTLPPSKSACVGLLCSALAHLELLQPLPQRPSPWPQAPLLAAVVAILRLCNGSAAPSSEAGSRLCAMLGGCVRVQRAALDFLGVLSQGLGPQELVTQVFAILLEYLVSPDSSPTVLKKAFQATLRWLLSSAAPPGCCDLEPYAQLVLGELLSVLRKRLCSPCWEVRDSGLEFLTQMTRHRGGQAGFRQALLASKVPELTRQLLQDPESYVRASAVAAVGQLSSWGLLAAPSSPEHAATPQKTPLEELLLVLTTDSEGFPRRAVMRVFTEWLRDGYADVAEDPERFVARVLQAASGDLDWEVRVQGLELALAFLEQLLGPCGPSAAAPPGALAQALQALCRVQLFEFAFRSLFDCDRPVAQKSCDLLLFLRAKATPSSNSQEAGDGPDVTSVEAALRRWQAGEQGQPLGELAPEAVLAVLRSMDLEALQDTLAESSDHVERSPQSLLQDMLATVDVLGDNEADCY
;
A
#
# COMPACT_ATOMS: atom_id res chain seq x y z
N MET A 1 4.53 33.95 -6.91
CA MET A 1 3.65 33.86 -5.72
C MET A 1 2.37 34.63 -6.02
N ASP A 2 1.22 34.12 -5.56
CA ASP A 2 -0.06 34.82 -5.64
C ASP A 2 -0.02 36.16 -4.90
N PRO A 3 -0.52 37.27 -5.48
CA PRO A 3 -0.50 38.59 -4.86
C PRO A 3 -1.19 38.66 -3.49
N GLU A 4 -2.23 37.85 -3.28
CA GLU A 4 -2.94 37.80 -1.98
C GLU A 4 -2.11 37.08 -0.91
N CYS A 5 -1.44 35.98 -1.26
CA CYS A 5 -0.48 35.31 -0.38
C CYS A 5 0.68 36.24 -0.01
N ALA A 6 1.19 36.98 -0.98
CA ALA A 6 2.26 37.95 -0.77
C ALA A 6 1.87 39.04 0.26
N ARG A 7 0.60 39.46 0.26
CA ARG A 7 0.07 40.47 1.23
C ARG A 7 -0.09 39.90 2.64
N LEU A 8 -0.41 38.62 2.78
CA LEU A 8 -0.62 37.98 4.09
C LEU A 8 0.70 37.56 4.77
N LEU A 9 1.74 37.38 3.99
CA LEU A 9 3.02 36.83 4.46
C LEU A 9 3.68 37.63 5.60
N PRO A 10 3.75 38.99 5.57
CA PRO A 10 4.33 39.77 6.66
C PRO A 10 3.60 39.56 7.99
N ALA A 11 2.26 39.57 7.98
CA ALA A 11 1.47 39.33 9.17
C ALA A 11 1.66 37.92 9.74
N LEU A 12 1.79 36.91 8.85
CA LEU A 12 2.09 35.56 9.27
C LEU A 12 3.49 35.47 9.90
N CYS A 13 4.50 36.11 9.32
CA CYS A 13 5.86 36.16 9.89
C CYS A 13 5.86 36.78 11.27
N ASP A 14 5.10 37.86 11.48
CA ASP A 14 4.96 38.54 12.78
C ASP A 14 4.34 37.61 13.82
N VAL A 15 3.28 36.86 13.45
CA VAL A 15 2.64 35.88 14.33
C VAL A 15 3.60 34.74 14.69
N LEU A 16 4.35 34.21 13.75
CA LEU A 16 5.31 33.14 13.99
C LEU A 16 6.52 33.60 14.81
N ALA A 17 6.83 34.88 14.76
CA ALA A 17 7.93 35.50 15.54
C ALA A 17 7.54 35.86 16.98
N ASP A 18 6.26 36.01 17.29
CA ASP A 18 5.78 36.38 18.62
C ASP A 18 5.64 35.16 19.56
N PRO A 19 6.49 35.04 20.60
CA PRO A 19 6.41 33.91 21.53
C PRO A 19 5.13 33.86 22.37
N ARG A 20 4.32 34.93 22.37
CA ARG A 20 3.06 35.02 23.11
C ARG A 20 1.88 34.49 22.32
N GLN A 21 2.04 34.34 21.01
CA GLN A 21 0.99 33.83 20.15
C GLN A 21 1.00 32.29 20.20
N PRO A 22 -0.13 31.66 20.48
CA PRO A 22 -0.25 30.22 20.36
C PRO A 22 -0.16 29.85 18.87
N VAL A 23 0.84 29.06 18.54
CA VAL A 23 0.99 28.61 17.17
C VAL A 23 -0.03 27.52 16.89
N ALA A 24 -0.63 27.64 15.74
CA ALA A 24 -1.49 26.62 15.13
C ALA A 24 -0.85 25.21 15.15
N ASP A 25 -1.66 24.20 14.97
CA ASP A 25 -1.31 22.79 14.91
C ASP A 25 -0.03 22.53 14.08
N ASP A 26 0.74 21.52 14.46
CA ASP A 26 1.91 21.04 13.70
C ASP A 26 1.58 20.79 12.22
N THR A 27 0.36 20.35 11.93
CA THR A 27 -0.15 20.13 10.57
C THR A 27 -0.10 21.41 9.72
N CYS A 28 -0.46 22.54 10.27
CA CYS A 28 -0.41 23.84 9.56
C CYS A 28 1.03 24.25 9.23
N LEU A 29 1.97 24.03 10.16
CA LEU A 29 3.39 24.32 9.94
C LEU A 29 4.00 23.39 8.87
N GLU A 30 3.62 22.09 8.88
CA GLU A 30 4.05 21.15 7.84
C GLU A 30 3.53 21.57 6.47
N LYS A 31 2.25 21.87 6.35
CA LYS A 31 1.64 22.34 5.11
C LYS A 31 2.26 23.64 4.60
N LEU A 32 2.62 24.53 5.52
CA LEU A 32 3.31 25.78 5.17
C LEU A 32 4.71 25.51 4.61
N LEU A 33 5.45 24.54 5.16
CA LEU A 33 6.75 24.12 4.62
C LEU A 33 6.60 23.50 3.22
N ASP A 34 5.58 22.65 3.01
CA ASP A 34 5.31 22.04 1.71
C ASP A 34 4.98 23.11 0.66
N TRP A 35 4.18 24.11 1.05
CA TRP A 35 3.90 25.25 0.17
C TRP A 35 5.17 26.04 -0.18
N PHE A 36 6.03 26.38 0.79
CA PHE A 36 7.29 27.07 0.51
C PHE A 36 8.20 26.24 -0.39
N LYS A 37 8.24 24.93 -0.18
CA LYS A 37 8.99 24.00 -1.04
C LYS A 37 8.47 24.06 -2.47
N ALA A 38 7.17 23.96 -2.69
CA ALA A 38 6.55 24.05 -4.01
C ALA A 38 6.84 25.40 -4.69
N VAL A 39 6.75 26.53 -3.96
CA VAL A 39 7.05 27.86 -4.47
C VAL A 39 8.54 27.99 -4.87
N THR A 40 9.46 27.44 -4.08
CA THR A 40 10.90 27.47 -4.36
C THR A 40 11.29 26.55 -5.51
N GLU A 41 10.60 25.45 -5.74
CA GLU A 41 10.79 24.55 -6.87
C GLU A 41 10.23 25.14 -8.17
N ALA A 42 9.11 25.87 -8.11
CA ALA A 42 8.45 26.49 -9.28
C ALA A 42 9.13 27.80 -9.74
N GLY A 43 9.92 28.45 -8.89
CA GLY A 43 10.50 29.77 -9.17
C GLY A 43 11.90 29.98 -8.61
N SER A 44 12.38 31.24 -8.67
CA SER A 44 13.65 31.60 -8.04
C SER A 44 13.45 31.91 -6.57
N SER A 45 14.01 31.10 -5.69
CA SER A 45 14.00 31.32 -4.23
C SER A 45 14.67 32.63 -3.86
N LEU A 46 15.65 33.11 -4.63
CA LEU A 46 16.32 34.37 -4.38
C LEU A 46 15.38 35.57 -4.57
N LEU A 47 14.58 35.56 -5.64
CA LEU A 47 13.57 36.61 -5.85
C LEU A 47 12.53 36.59 -4.75
N LEU A 48 12.12 35.40 -4.31
CA LEU A 48 11.19 35.28 -3.19
C LEU A 48 11.70 35.95 -1.93
N LEU A 49 12.97 35.76 -1.56
CA LEU A 49 13.57 36.37 -0.39
C LEU A 49 13.81 37.86 -0.54
N GLN A 50 14.08 38.34 -1.77
CA GLN A 50 14.26 39.78 -2.06
C GLN A 50 12.93 40.52 -2.06
N ASP A 51 11.87 39.91 -2.60
CA ASP A 51 10.53 40.51 -2.64
C ASP A 51 9.82 40.43 -1.28
N HIS A 52 10.19 39.43 -0.43
CA HIS A 52 9.60 39.26 0.91
C HIS A 52 10.67 39.19 2.01
N PRO A 53 11.29 40.32 2.38
CA PRO A 53 12.34 40.37 3.41
C PRO A 53 11.85 39.91 4.79
N CYS A 54 10.54 39.93 5.07
CA CYS A 54 9.95 39.43 6.32
C CYS A 54 10.31 37.96 6.60
N LEU A 55 10.54 37.12 5.54
CA LEU A 55 10.99 35.73 5.68
C LEU A 55 12.40 35.64 6.25
N VAL A 56 13.30 36.54 5.82
CA VAL A 56 14.67 36.60 6.33
C VAL A 56 14.67 37.17 7.74
N GLU A 57 13.80 38.17 8.03
CA GLU A 57 13.60 38.73 9.36
C GLU A 57 13.11 37.71 10.37
N LEU A 58 12.15 36.84 9.96
CA LEU A 58 11.69 35.71 10.76
C LEU A 58 12.85 34.79 11.15
N LEU A 59 13.71 34.39 10.20
CA LEU A 59 14.87 33.54 10.48
C LEU A 59 15.87 34.20 11.44
N PHE A 60 16.11 35.49 11.31
CA PHE A 60 16.94 36.24 12.26
C PHE A 60 16.28 36.38 13.65
N HIS A 61 14.96 36.51 13.69
CA HIS A 61 14.21 36.63 14.95
C HIS A 61 14.35 35.37 15.81
N VAL A 62 14.33 34.19 15.15
CA VAL A 62 14.51 32.86 15.79
C VAL A 62 15.90 32.73 16.44
N LEU A 63 16.93 33.43 15.95
CA LEU A 63 18.26 33.42 16.54
C LEU A 63 18.41 34.30 17.81
N LYS A 64 17.42 35.14 18.11
CA LYS A 64 17.45 35.91 19.35
C LYS A 64 17.16 34.98 20.54
N PRO A 65 17.81 35.22 21.71
CA PRO A 65 17.52 34.46 22.93
C PRO A 65 16.12 34.82 23.44
N GLN A 66 15.16 34.01 23.07
CA GLN A 66 13.74 34.15 23.46
C GLN A 66 13.19 32.74 23.80
N ASP A 67 12.11 32.71 24.57
CA ASP A 67 11.38 31.48 24.90
C ASP A 67 10.46 31.05 23.75
N LEU A 68 11.02 30.91 22.55
CA LEU A 68 10.28 30.41 21.39
C LEU A 68 9.94 28.90 21.53
N SER A 69 8.78 28.53 21.05
CA SER A 69 8.35 27.14 20.99
C SER A 69 9.33 26.29 20.17
N SER A 70 9.64 25.10 20.65
CA SER A 70 10.47 24.13 19.93
C SER A 70 9.93 23.76 18.52
N ARG A 71 8.62 23.91 18.31
CA ARG A 71 7.94 23.72 17.02
C ARG A 71 8.33 24.80 16.02
N ILE A 72 8.29 26.08 16.45
CA ILE A 72 8.69 27.21 15.59
C ILE A 72 10.19 27.16 15.28
N LEU A 73 11.02 26.78 16.24
CA LEU A 73 12.44 26.59 16.02
C LEU A 73 12.70 25.51 14.97
N SER A 74 12.00 24.38 15.08
CA SER A 74 12.08 23.30 14.09
C SER A 74 11.62 23.76 12.71
N PHE A 75 10.48 24.46 12.64
CA PHE A 75 9.94 25.03 11.41
C PHE A 75 10.94 25.99 10.75
N ALA A 76 11.50 26.93 11.48
CA ALA A 76 12.44 27.93 10.96
C ALA A 76 13.74 27.29 10.44
N LEU A 77 14.26 26.27 11.13
CA LEU A 77 15.43 25.50 10.68
C LEU A 77 15.16 24.78 9.35
N ARG A 78 14.01 24.17 9.22
CA ARG A 78 13.59 23.50 7.98
C ARG A 78 13.37 24.49 6.85
N LEU A 79 12.72 25.61 7.14
CA LEU A 79 12.47 26.70 6.18
C LEU A 79 13.78 27.28 5.65
N ALA A 80 14.75 27.57 6.53
CA ALA A 80 16.08 28.02 6.15
C ALA A 80 16.79 27.02 5.23
N GLY A 81 16.66 25.73 5.52
CA GLY A 81 17.19 24.67 4.66
C GLY A 81 16.55 24.61 3.27
N ILE A 82 15.22 24.78 3.18
CA ILE A 82 14.48 24.86 1.92
C ILE A 82 14.98 26.03 1.07
N PHE A 83 15.11 27.20 1.64
CA PHE A 83 15.63 28.37 0.91
C PHE A 83 17.09 28.18 0.49
N ALA A 84 17.92 27.65 1.38
CA ALA A 84 19.33 27.41 1.13
C ALA A 84 19.61 26.21 0.19
N ALA A 85 18.59 25.49 -0.24
CA ALA A 85 18.74 24.39 -1.21
C ALA A 85 19.21 24.87 -2.60
N GLN A 86 18.92 26.10 -2.98
CA GLN A 86 19.45 26.75 -4.19
C GLN A 86 20.75 27.52 -3.87
N GLU A 87 21.78 27.31 -4.66
CA GLU A 87 23.12 27.87 -4.40
C GLU A 87 23.16 29.41 -4.32
N ASN A 88 22.38 30.10 -5.16
CA ASN A 88 22.25 31.56 -5.13
C ASN A 88 21.60 32.07 -3.85
N CYS A 89 20.57 31.41 -3.34
CA CYS A 89 19.94 31.69 -2.06
C CYS A 89 20.86 31.37 -0.89
N PHE A 90 21.56 30.25 -0.96
CA PHE A 90 22.55 29.88 0.04
C PHE A 90 23.60 30.98 0.20
N GLN A 91 24.19 31.48 -0.92
CA GLN A 91 25.15 32.59 -0.90
C GLN A 91 24.53 33.86 -0.37
N TYR A 92 23.28 34.17 -0.75
CA TYR A 92 22.57 35.34 -0.24
C TYR A 92 22.36 35.27 1.30
N LEU A 93 21.91 34.14 1.82
CA LEU A 93 21.71 33.94 3.27
C LEU A 93 23.04 33.83 4.03
N GLN A 94 24.12 33.40 3.40
CA GLN A 94 25.45 33.33 4.00
C GLN A 94 26.10 34.70 4.12
N PHE A 95 25.98 35.57 3.11
CA PHE A 95 26.72 36.83 2.99
C PHE A 95 25.85 38.08 3.04
N SER A 96 24.54 37.99 3.31
CA SER A 96 23.65 39.12 3.32
C SER A 96 23.98 40.06 4.51
N PRO A 97 24.55 41.25 4.26
CA PRO A 97 24.74 42.23 5.32
C PRO A 97 23.37 42.86 5.60
N TRP A 98 22.76 42.49 6.69
CA TRP A 98 21.58 43.16 7.18
C TRP A 98 21.92 44.61 7.52
N LYS A 99 21.33 45.58 6.84
CA LYS A 99 21.34 46.99 7.25
C LYS A 99 20.18 47.21 8.23
N ALA A 100 20.45 47.07 9.52
CA ALA A 100 19.50 47.51 10.53
C ALA A 100 19.35 49.02 10.45
N GLU A 101 18.13 49.55 10.45
CA GLU A 101 17.89 50.98 10.72
C GLU A 101 18.35 51.30 12.14
N PRO A 102 18.98 52.48 12.36
CA PRO A 102 19.79 52.75 13.58
C PRO A 102 19.03 52.98 14.87
N ASP A 103 17.71 52.98 14.92
CA ASP A 103 16.98 53.61 16.00
C ASP A 103 16.38 52.72 17.10
N SER A 104 16.47 51.38 17.06
CA SER A 104 15.86 50.58 18.13
C SER A 104 16.64 49.40 18.73
N LEU A 105 17.85 49.12 18.30
CA LEU A 105 18.58 47.90 18.67
C LEU A 105 20.02 48.08 19.14
N GLY A 106 20.36 49.22 19.77
CA GLY A 106 21.73 49.64 20.04
C GLY A 106 22.60 48.78 20.95
N SER A 107 22.11 47.71 21.58
CA SER A 107 22.93 46.85 22.44
C SER A 107 23.16 45.43 21.91
N PHE A 108 22.29 44.94 21.05
CA PHE A 108 22.36 43.57 20.55
C PHE A 108 23.20 43.47 19.27
N ILE A 109 23.31 44.53 18.51
CA ILE A 109 24.00 44.62 17.23
C ILE A 109 25.53 44.46 17.35
N LEU A 110 26.12 44.79 18.50
CA LEU A 110 27.57 44.66 18.73
C LEU A 110 28.12 43.25 18.75
N HIS A 111 27.26 42.22 18.97
CA HIS A 111 27.67 40.80 18.92
C HIS A 111 27.45 40.16 17.55
N PHE A 112 26.61 40.73 16.69
CA PHE A 112 26.26 40.17 15.36
C PHE A 112 26.72 41.08 14.20
N GLN A 113 27.65 41.99 14.39
CA GLN A 113 28.22 42.84 13.33
C GLN A 113 28.99 42.10 12.23
N GLN A 114 29.14 40.77 12.36
CA GLN A 114 29.65 39.85 11.33
C GLN A 114 28.74 38.59 11.18
N GLY A 115 27.45 38.70 11.50
CA GLY A 115 26.55 37.58 11.64
C GLY A 115 26.12 36.98 10.30
N GLU A 116 26.72 35.90 9.95
CA GLU A 116 26.29 34.94 8.91
C GLU A 116 25.06 34.20 9.46
N LEU A 117 23.89 34.31 8.79
CA LEU A 117 22.63 33.71 9.23
C LEU A 117 22.73 32.17 9.29
N LEU A 118 23.26 31.55 8.25
CA LEU A 118 23.39 30.08 8.17
C LEU A 118 24.34 29.51 9.24
N PRO A 119 25.53 30.05 9.50
CA PRO A 119 26.36 29.66 10.65
C PRO A 119 25.65 29.83 12.00
N GLY A 120 24.83 30.86 12.15
CA GLY A 120 24.02 31.04 13.34
C GLY A 120 22.95 29.97 13.55
N LEU A 121 22.32 29.49 12.49
CA LEU A 121 21.28 28.44 12.56
C LEU A 121 21.86 27.03 12.62
N PHE A 122 22.93 26.74 11.89
CA PHE A 122 23.45 25.39 11.67
C PHE A 122 24.88 25.15 12.18
N GLY A 123 25.54 26.14 12.77
CA GLY A 123 26.85 25.98 13.40
C GLY A 123 26.80 25.05 14.61
N GLU A 124 27.98 24.85 15.24
CA GLU A 124 28.08 24.02 16.46
C GLU A 124 27.04 24.45 17.53
N PRO A 125 26.54 23.50 18.35
CA PRO A 125 25.31 23.65 19.16
C PRO A 125 25.39 24.73 20.26
N GLY A 126 25.70 25.94 19.86
CA GLY A 126 25.78 27.10 20.72
C GLY A 126 24.63 28.09 20.58
N PRO A 127 24.14 28.43 19.36
CA PRO A 127 23.26 29.58 19.21
C PRO A 127 21.84 29.36 19.71
N LEU A 128 21.31 28.13 19.65
CA LEU A 128 19.94 27.85 20.12
C LEU A 128 19.83 27.58 21.63
N GLY A 129 20.95 27.53 22.34
CA GLY A 129 21.02 27.26 23.78
C GLY A 129 20.72 25.80 24.15
N ALA A 130 21.22 25.34 25.29
CA ALA A 130 21.09 23.92 25.72
C ALA A 130 19.64 23.51 25.94
N ALA A 131 18.75 24.41 26.34
CA ALA A 131 17.33 24.11 26.58
C ALA A 131 16.58 23.80 25.30
N ALA A 132 16.79 24.60 24.24
CA ALA A 132 16.14 24.36 22.94
C ALA A 132 16.64 23.06 22.29
N TRP A 133 17.96 22.80 22.37
CA TRP A 133 18.58 21.60 21.83
C TRP A 133 18.14 20.29 22.52
N ALA A 134 17.63 20.40 23.78
CA ALA A 134 17.07 19.24 24.48
C ALA A 134 15.82 18.67 23.79
N ALA A 135 15.07 19.48 23.02
CA ALA A 135 13.87 19.05 22.32
C ALA A 135 14.21 18.21 21.07
N PRO A 136 13.67 16.98 20.91
CA PRO A 136 13.90 16.15 19.72
C PRO A 136 13.41 16.81 18.43
N SER A 137 12.34 17.61 18.48
CA SER A 137 11.80 18.35 17.33
C SER A 137 12.81 19.35 16.77
N VAL A 138 13.55 20.06 17.62
CA VAL A 138 14.59 21.01 17.20
C VAL A 138 15.75 20.27 16.53
N ARG A 139 16.24 19.18 17.13
CA ARG A 139 17.31 18.36 16.54
C ARG A 139 16.87 17.76 15.20
N SER A 140 15.63 17.29 15.10
CA SER A 140 15.03 16.81 13.85
C SER A 140 14.96 17.92 12.81
N GLY A 141 14.48 19.11 13.19
CA GLY A 141 14.41 20.28 12.31
C GLY A 141 15.78 20.71 11.80
N TRP A 142 16.79 20.69 12.67
CA TRP A 142 18.17 20.98 12.30
C TRP A 142 18.73 20.01 11.24
N ILE A 143 18.54 18.68 11.46
CA ILE A 143 18.97 17.67 10.49
C ILE A 143 18.22 17.81 9.16
N GLN A 144 16.91 18.02 9.20
CA GLN A 144 16.09 18.16 8.00
C GLN A 144 16.44 19.43 7.23
N GLY A 145 16.72 20.53 7.93
CA GLY A 145 17.23 21.75 7.32
C GLY A 145 18.57 21.52 6.64
N LEU A 146 19.52 20.87 7.29
CA LEU A 146 20.80 20.48 6.69
C LEU A 146 20.64 19.53 5.51
N HIS A 147 19.71 18.59 5.58
CA HIS A 147 19.42 17.68 4.49
C HIS A 147 18.88 18.43 3.26
N SER A 148 18.04 19.43 3.47
CA SER A 148 17.50 20.26 2.39
C SER A 148 18.57 21.12 1.73
N LEU A 149 19.46 21.74 2.50
CA LEU A 149 20.54 22.57 1.96
C LEU A 149 21.69 21.78 1.33
N ALA A 150 21.87 20.49 1.67
CA ALA A 150 22.92 19.63 1.13
C ALA A 150 22.64 19.20 -0.32
N GLN A 151 22.53 20.17 -1.23
CA GLN A 151 22.20 19.97 -2.65
C GLN A 151 23.31 20.41 -3.60
N HIS A 152 24.24 21.25 -3.15
CA HIS A 152 25.26 21.86 -3.99
C HIS A 152 26.64 21.90 -3.30
N PRO A 153 27.77 22.05 -4.07
CA PRO A 153 29.13 21.98 -3.51
C PRO A 153 29.46 23.05 -2.47
N SER A 154 28.84 24.23 -2.52
CA SER A 154 29.05 25.29 -1.53
C SER A 154 28.50 24.90 -0.16
N ALA A 155 27.38 24.16 -0.12
CA ALA A 155 26.84 23.57 1.10
C ALA A 155 27.79 22.55 1.73
N LEU A 156 28.47 21.74 0.91
CA LEU A 156 29.44 20.75 1.39
C LEU A 156 30.62 21.42 2.11
N ARG A 157 31.15 22.53 1.56
CA ARG A 157 32.22 23.32 2.21
C ARG A 157 31.73 23.89 3.53
N PHE A 158 30.55 24.45 3.55
CA PHE A 158 29.93 24.97 4.78
C PHE A 158 29.77 23.90 5.86
N LEU A 159 29.28 22.69 5.51
CA LEU A 159 29.15 21.56 6.46
C LEU A 159 30.50 21.12 7.02
N ALA A 160 31.57 21.18 6.20
CA ALA A 160 32.92 20.83 6.64
C ALA A 160 33.49 21.90 7.59
N ASP A 161 33.27 23.18 7.29
CA ASP A 161 33.87 24.32 8.00
C ASP A 161 33.10 24.63 9.30
N SER A 162 31.79 24.37 9.36
CA SER A 162 30.93 24.66 10.52
C SER A 162 30.98 23.64 11.66
N GLY A 163 31.73 22.54 11.51
CA GLY A 163 31.71 21.44 12.50
C GLY A 163 30.43 20.59 12.52
N ALA A 164 29.48 20.87 11.62
CA ALA A 164 28.18 20.18 11.57
C ALA A 164 28.31 18.66 11.43
N VAL A 165 29.36 18.16 10.75
CA VAL A 165 29.59 16.71 10.57
C VAL A 165 29.81 16.00 11.91
N ASP A 166 30.51 16.63 12.87
CA ASP A 166 30.74 16.05 14.20
C ASP A 166 29.45 16.01 15.02
N THR A 167 28.63 17.03 14.91
CA THR A 167 27.30 17.06 15.51
C THR A 167 26.40 15.97 14.92
N ILE A 168 26.43 15.72 13.61
CA ILE A 168 25.68 14.63 12.97
C ILE A 168 26.14 13.28 13.50
N PHE A 169 27.46 13.06 13.69
CA PHE A 169 27.97 11.83 14.32
C PHE A 169 27.40 11.61 15.71
N SER A 170 27.33 12.64 16.53
CA SER A 170 26.73 12.55 17.87
C SER A 170 25.25 12.21 17.84
N LEU A 171 24.52 12.77 16.87
CA LEU A 171 23.07 12.57 16.71
C LEU A 171 22.69 11.17 16.16
N GLN A 172 23.63 10.40 15.62
CA GLN A 172 23.38 8.99 15.33
C GLN A 172 23.05 8.17 16.60
N GLY A 173 23.53 8.60 17.75
CA GLY A 173 23.23 8.01 19.06
C GLY A 173 22.05 8.66 19.79
N ASP A 174 21.25 9.47 19.13
CA ASP A 174 20.13 10.17 19.74
C ASP A 174 19.09 9.21 20.33
N PRO A 175 18.53 9.51 21.52
CA PRO A 175 17.45 8.72 22.11
C PRO A 175 16.20 8.63 21.21
N SER A 176 15.96 9.64 20.36
CA SER A 176 14.90 9.63 19.36
C SER A 176 15.37 8.87 18.11
N LEU A 177 14.71 7.77 17.82
CA LEU A 177 15.00 6.96 16.62
C LEU A 177 14.83 7.74 15.31
N PHE A 178 13.92 8.71 15.28
CA PHE A 178 13.70 9.58 14.13
C PHE A 178 14.93 10.49 13.88
N VAL A 179 15.46 11.09 14.94
CA VAL A 179 16.67 11.93 14.87
C VAL A 179 17.87 11.09 14.43
N ALA A 180 18.07 9.93 15.06
CA ALA A 180 19.18 9.03 14.74
C ALA A 180 19.13 8.54 13.28
N SER A 181 17.95 8.16 12.80
CA SER A 181 17.73 7.73 11.41
C SER A 181 18.01 8.86 10.41
N ALA A 182 17.47 10.07 10.68
CA ALA A 182 17.68 11.25 9.85
C ALA A 182 19.16 11.66 9.79
N ALA A 183 19.90 11.54 10.91
CA ALA A 183 21.34 11.77 10.94
C ALA A 183 22.10 10.79 10.03
N GLY A 184 21.73 9.51 10.04
CA GLY A 184 22.29 8.50 9.13
C GLY A 184 22.02 8.82 7.65
N GLN A 185 20.80 9.22 7.31
CA GLN A 185 20.41 9.61 5.95
C GLN A 185 21.20 10.85 5.48
N LEU A 186 21.37 11.83 6.36
CA LEU A 186 22.15 13.04 6.04
C LEU A 186 23.61 12.70 5.76
N LEU A 187 24.25 11.78 6.51
CA LEU A 187 25.61 11.32 6.22
C LEU A 187 25.74 10.70 4.84
N VAL A 188 24.77 9.89 4.44
CA VAL A 188 24.73 9.30 3.08
C VAL A 188 24.61 10.40 2.03
N ARG A 189 23.74 11.39 2.25
CA ARG A 189 23.57 12.53 1.34
C ARG A 189 24.86 13.35 1.21
N VAL A 190 25.57 13.60 2.31
CA VAL A 190 26.84 14.32 2.31
C VAL A 190 27.93 13.50 1.58
N LEU A 191 27.98 12.17 1.78
CA LEU A 191 28.88 11.30 1.02
C LEU A 191 28.61 11.35 -0.49
N ASP A 192 27.35 11.22 -0.88
CA ASP A 192 26.94 11.24 -2.29
C ASP A 192 27.29 12.59 -2.93
N LEU A 193 26.96 13.69 -2.28
CA LEU A 193 27.31 15.04 -2.74
C LEU A 193 28.82 15.25 -2.88
N ALA A 194 29.60 14.73 -1.92
CA ALA A 194 31.05 14.87 -1.92
C ALA A 194 31.74 14.08 -3.06
N LEU A 195 31.10 13.02 -3.54
CA LEU A 195 31.67 12.02 -4.44
C LEU A 195 31.05 12.02 -5.84
N CYS A 196 29.89 12.64 -6.04
CA CYS A 196 29.22 12.79 -7.35
C CYS A 196 29.51 14.14 -8.05
N GLY A 197 30.36 14.99 -7.48
CA GLY A 197 30.73 16.28 -8.10
C GLY A 197 31.49 16.11 -9.42
N PRO A 198 31.43 17.14 -10.33
CA PRO A 198 32.07 17.09 -11.64
C PRO A 198 33.60 17.28 -11.55
N ALA A 199 34.28 16.41 -10.83
CA ALA A 199 35.72 16.31 -10.90
C ALA A 199 36.07 15.40 -12.09
N GLU A 200 36.23 15.98 -13.26
CA GLU A 200 36.95 15.41 -14.42
C GLU A 200 38.40 15.10 -14.02
N GLY A 201 38.63 14.07 -13.28
CA GLY A 201 39.96 13.61 -12.91
C GLY A 201 39.91 12.12 -12.62
N ARG A 202 40.45 11.32 -13.56
CA ARG A 202 40.68 9.89 -13.48
C ARG A 202 40.87 9.42 -12.03
N ILE A 203 39.84 8.86 -11.43
CA ILE A 203 39.96 8.08 -10.20
C ILE A 203 40.74 6.82 -10.61
N SER A 204 42.00 6.76 -10.23
CA SER A 204 42.83 5.57 -10.37
C SER A 204 42.23 4.48 -9.47
N LEU A 205 41.84 3.36 -10.04
CA LEU A 205 41.24 2.20 -9.34
C LEU A 205 42.17 1.59 -8.27
N GLN A 206 43.37 2.12 -8.05
CA GLN A 206 44.35 1.52 -7.14
C GLN A 206 44.51 2.21 -5.79
N ALA A 207 44.04 3.45 -5.61
CA ALA A 207 43.97 4.10 -4.30
C ALA A 207 42.80 5.11 -4.29
N TRP A 208 41.79 4.82 -3.49
CA TRP A 208 40.69 5.75 -3.29
C TRP A 208 41.15 6.92 -2.43
N ASP A 209 41.41 8.06 -3.06
CA ASP A 209 41.69 9.30 -2.34
C ASP A 209 40.38 10.05 -2.07
N TRP A 210 39.81 9.81 -0.90
CA TRP A 210 38.56 10.41 -0.48
C TRP A 210 38.76 11.93 -0.25
N PRO A 211 37.84 12.79 -0.70
CA PRO A 211 37.79 14.18 -0.27
C PRO A 211 37.75 14.28 1.25
N ALA A 212 38.29 15.36 1.82
CA ALA A 212 38.47 15.47 3.28
C ALA A 212 37.19 15.18 4.09
N CYS A 213 36.06 15.69 3.67
CA CYS A 213 34.76 15.46 4.30
C CYS A 213 34.34 13.99 4.21
N ALA A 214 34.42 13.38 3.02
CA ALA A 214 34.08 11.97 2.80
C ALA A 214 35.01 11.05 3.62
N ARG A 215 36.32 11.34 3.64
CA ARG A 215 37.31 10.61 4.44
C ARG A 215 36.96 10.62 5.91
N LYS A 216 36.52 11.76 6.46
CA LYS A 216 36.10 11.88 7.86
C LYS A 216 34.92 10.97 8.17
N ILE A 217 33.92 10.90 7.27
CA ILE A 217 32.76 10.02 7.41
C ILE A 217 33.16 8.55 7.30
N VAL A 218 33.99 8.18 6.32
CA VAL A 218 34.47 6.81 6.13
C VAL A 218 35.26 6.35 7.35
N CYS A 219 36.18 7.17 7.88
CA CYS A 219 36.91 6.86 9.11
C CYS A 219 35.98 6.66 10.31
N HIS A 220 34.96 7.51 10.45
CA HIS A 220 33.95 7.34 11.50
C HIS A 220 33.20 6.00 11.38
N LEU A 221 32.81 5.59 10.16
CA LEU A 221 32.16 4.29 9.93
C LEU A 221 33.11 3.13 10.25
N GLU A 222 34.38 3.23 9.88
CA GLU A 222 35.40 2.22 10.26
C GLU A 222 35.54 2.07 11.78
N ASP A 223 35.60 3.20 12.50
CA ASP A 223 35.71 3.20 13.96
C ASP A 223 34.46 2.63 14.63
N CYS A 224 33.31 2.91 14.08
CA CYS A 224 32.04 2.32 14.53
C CYS A 224 31.99 0.82 14.31
N LEU A 225 32.45 0.31 13.15
CA LEU A 225 32.52 -1.13 12.86
C LEU A 225 33.56 -1.88 13.72
N ARG A 226 34.65 -1.20 14.12
CA ARG A 226 35.66 -1.76 15.04
C ARG A 226 35.20 -1.76 16.49
N SER A 227 34.14 -0.97 16.80
CA SER A 227 33.67 -0.81 18.18
C SER A 227 33.11 -2.12 18.75
N GLU A 228 33.25 -2.28 20.07
CA GLU A 228 32.59 -3.37 20.80
C GLU A 228 31.15 -3.03 21.18
N ALA A 229 30.77 -1.78 21.10
CA ALA A 229 29.42 -1.31 21.40
C ALA A 229 28.46 -1.63 20.25
N THR A 230 27.57 -2.60 20.43
CA THR A 230 26.57 -3.01 19.43
C THR A 230 25.76 -1.85 18.83
N PRO A 231 25.32 -0.83 19.59
CA PRO A 231 24.59 0.31 19.00
C PRO A 231 25.41 1.06 17.94
N ARG A 232 26.71 1.26 18.15
CA ARG A 232 27.59 1.95 17.18
C ARG A 232 27.76 1.12 15.91
N VAL A 233 27.92 -0.20 16.05
CA VAL A 233 27.97 -1.13 14.91
C VAL A 233 26.66 -1.07 14.13
N THR A 234 25.52 -1.11 14.82
CA THR A 234 24.19 -1.03 14.20
C THR A 234 24.02 0.26 13.40
N GLN A 235 24.41 1.39 13.95
CA GLN A 235 24.35 2.69 13.29
C GLN A 235 25.19 2.71 12.00
N ALA A 236 26.43 2.22 12.05
CA ALA A 236 27.27 2.14 10.85
C ALA A 236 26.67 1.23 9.78
N LEU A 237 26.13 0.07 10.17
CA LEU A 237 25.49 -0.86 9.25
C LEU A 237 24.25 -0.23 8.59
N HIS A 238 23.43 0.53 9.32
CA HIS A 238 22.28 1.25 8.77
C HIS A 238 22.68 2.34 7.77
N VAL A 239 23.74 3.12 8.09
CA VAL A 239 24.25 4.14 7.13
C VAL A 239 24.71 3.45 5.84
N LEU A 240 25.44 2.35 5.95
CA LEU A 240 25.91 1.58 4.79
C LEU A 240 24.74 0.96 4.01
N THR A 241 23.74 0.40 4.70
CA THR A 241 22.52 -0.13 4.07
C THR A 241 21.82 0.95 3.23
N THR A 242 21.71 2.15 3.78
CA THR A 242 21.11 3.30 3.08
C THR A 242 21.97 3.73 1.89
N ALA A 243 23.29 3.80 2.06
CA ALA A 243 24.21 4.17 0.99
C ALA A 243 24.14 3.19 -0.20
N PHE A 244 24.19 1.89 0.07
CA PHE A 244 24.12 0.87 -1.00
C PHE A 244 22.70 0.69 -1.57
N GLY A 245 21.66 1.09 -0.85
CA GLY A 245 20.28 1.02 -1.31
C GLY A 245 19.86 2.16 -2.23
N HIS A 246 20.46 3.34 -2.06
CA HIS A 246 20.02 4.56 -2.75
C HIS A 246 21.08 5.17 -3.68
N CYS A 247 22.36 4.88 -3.45
CA CYS A 247 23.43 5.46 -4.25
C CYS A 247 23.99 4.45 -5.26
N HIS A 248 24.18 4.91 -6.51
CA HIS A 248 24.64 4.06 -7.62
C HIS A 248 25.97 4.54 -8.21
N GLY A 249 26.70 5.43 -7.53
CA GLY A 249 27.99 5.95 -7.97
C GLY A 249 29.11 4.91 -7.84
N LEU A 250 30.15 5.02 -8.69
CA LEU A 250 31.35 4.17 -8.65
C LEU A 250 32.04 4.16 -7.26
N TRP A 251 31.86 5.23 -6.48
CA TRP A 251 32.41 5.33 -5.14
C TRP A 251 31.88 4.28 -4.17
N THR A 252 30.67 3.74 -4.43
CA THR A 252 30.13 2.65 -3.59
C THR A 252 30.97 1.39 -3.67
N GLN A 253 31.58 1.09 -4.83
CA GLN A 253 32.54 -0.02 -4.95
C GLN A 253 33.78 0.19 -4.06
N GLY A 254 34.35 1.40 -4.08
CA GLY A 254 35.49 1.73 -3.23
C GLY A 254 35.17 1.64 -1.76
N LEU A 255 33.99 2.13 -1.38
CA LEU A 255 33.49 2.01 0.00
C LEU A 255 33.36 0.55 0.43
N TRP A 256 32.78 -0.31 -0.43
CA TRP A 256 32.66 -1.73 -0.14
C TRP A 256 34.01 -2.43 -0.01
N VAL A 257 34.94 -2.22 -0.94
CA VAL A 257 36.28 -2.80 -0.89
C VAL A 257 37.01 -2.42 0.41
N GLN A 258 36.86 -1.18 0.87
CA GLN A 258 37.51 -0.71 2.10
C GLN A 258 36.83 -1.28 3.37
N LEU A 259 35.51 -1.41 3.42
CA LEU A 259 34.78 -1.76 4.63
C LEU A 259 34.42 -3.26 4.73
N SER A 260 34.33 -3.99 3.60
CA SER A 260 34.00 -5.43 3.61
C SER A 260 34.89 -6.29 4.52
N PRO A 261 36.23 -6.06 4.68
CA PRO A 261 37.04 -6.83 5.63
C PRO A 261 36.62 -6.58 7.09
N LEU A 262 36.10 -5.37 7.41
CA LEU A 262 35.61 -5.06 8.74
C LEU A 262 34.25 -5.72 9.00
N VAL A 263 33.40 -5.76 7.96
CA VAL A 263 32.09 -6.45 8.01
C VAL A 263 32.31 -7.96 8.20
N ALA A 264 33.26 -8.56 7.49
CA ALA A 264 33.65 -9.98 7.67
C ALA A 264 34.14 -10.29 9.12
N ARG A 265 34.90 -9.38 9.71
CA ARG A 265 35.36 -9.56 11.12
C ARG A 265 34.20 -9.52 12.12
N LEU A 266 33.09 -8.88 11.83
CA LEU A 266 31.90 -8.93 12.71
C LEU A 266 31.36 -10.35 12.84
N LEU A 267 31.53 -11.19 11.81
CA LEU A 267 31.10 -12.59 11.82
C LEU A 267 32.04 -13.48 12.67
N GLU A 268 33.27 -13.04 12.98
CA GLU A 268 34.20 -13.79 13.85
C GLU A 268 33.80 -13.63 15.32
N LYS A 269 33.03 -12.62 15.69
CA LYS A 269 32.56 -12.38 17.06
C LYS A 269 31.47 -13.36 17.45
N ASP A 270 31.43 -13.75 18.72
CA ASP A 270 30.37 -14.60 19.27
C ASP A 270 29.83 -13.97 20.58
N PRO A 271 28.55 -13.56 20.61
CA PRO A 271 27.57 -13.55 19.50
C PRO A 271 27.87 -12.49 18.42
N VAL A 272 27.36 -12.74 17.18
CA VAL A 272 27.50 -11.77 16.09
C VAL A 272 26.78 -10.50 16.47
N PRO A 273 27.43 -9.31 16.45
CA PRO A 273 26.78 -8.06 16.79
C PRO A 273 25.82 -7.61 15.67
N ALA A 274 24.66 -7.07 16.06
CA ALA A 274 23.65 -6.49 15.15
C ALA A 274 23.28 -7.38 13.93
N PRO A 275 22.87 -8.64 14.12
CA PRO A 275 22.68 -9.60 13.02
C PRO A 275 21.63 -9.15 12.01
N HIS A 276 20.56 -8.47 12.41
CA HIS A 276 19.52 -7.96 11.50
C HIS A 276 20.06 -6.85 10.60
N ALA A 277 20.77 -5.87 11.16
CA ALA A 277 21.36 -4.79 10.38
C ALA A 277 22.44 -5.31 9.41
N LEU A 278 23.19 -6.35 9.80
CA LEU A 278 24.15 -7.01 8.93
C LEU A 278 23.46 -7.71 7.74
N VAL A 279 22.35 -8.40 7.98
CA VAL A 279 21.53 -9.02 6.93
C VAL A 279 20.99 -7.97 5.98
N ASP A 280 20.46 -6.86 6.49
CA ASP A 280 19.93 -5.77 5.67
C ASP A 280 21.02 -5.14 4.80
N LEU A 281 22.23 -4.95 5.36
CA LEU A 281 23.39 -4.47 4.60
C LEU A 281 23.74 -5.44 3.46
N LEU A 282 23.92 -6.72 3.74
CA LEU A 282 24.30 -7.71 2.72
C LEU A 282 23.26 -7.80 1.59
N LEU A 283 21.97 -7.71 1.92
CA LEU A 283 20.89 -7.66 0.93
C LEU A 283 20.92 -6.37 0.10
N SER A 284 21.24 -5.24 0.71
CA SER A 284 21.34 -3.96 0.00
C SER A 284 22.52 -3.98 -0.98
N VAL A 285 23.68 -4.46 -0.53
CA VAL A 285 24.88 -4.63 -1.37
C VAL A 285 24.62 -5.62 -2.52
N ALA A 286 23.98 -6.75 -2.23
CA ALA A 286 23.68 -7.78 -3.23
C ALA A 286 22.66 -7.34 -4.31
N ARG A 287 21.82 -6.37 -4.01
CA ARG A 287 20.90 -5.75 -4.97
C ARG A 287 21.56 -4.65 -5.81
N SER A 288 22.69 -4.14 -5.38
CA SER A 288 23.45 -3.15 -6.14
C SER A 288 24.02 -3.78 -7.40
N SER A 289 23.64 -3.26 -8.56
CA SER A 289 24.13 -3.74 -9.87
C SER A 289 25.65 -3.67 -10.03
N MET A 290 26.30 -2.80 -9.25
CA MET A 290 27.74 -2.58 -9.31
C MET A 290 28.56 -3.63 -8.52
N LEU A 291 27.92 -4.30 -7.55
CA LEU A 291 28.60 -5.19 -6.60
C LEU A 291 28.13 -6.66 -6.69
N SER A 292 27.10 -6.94 -7.45
CA SER A 292 26.56 -8.29 -7.64
C SER A 292 27.57 -9.32 -8.19
N SER A 293 28.66 -8.85 -8.80
CA SER A 293 29.74 -9.72 -9.33
C SER A 293 30.93 -9.89 -8.37
N ASP A 294 30.88 -9.32 -7.15
CA ASP A 294 31.97 -9.44 -6.18
C ASP A 294 31.98 -10.81 -5.47
N PRO A 295 33.01 -11.65 -5.64
CA PRO A 295 33.11 -12.95 -4.98
C PRO A 295 33.16 -12.83 -3.46
N GLY A 296 33.79 -11.78 -2.92
CA GLY A 296 33.92 -11.55 -1.48
C GLY A 296 32.59 -11.30 -0.79
N LEU A 297 31.63 -10.67 -1.50
CA LEU A 297 30.26 -10.50 -1.03
C LEU A 297 29.58 -11.85 -0.80
N TRP A 298 29.67 -12.74 -1.78
CA TRP A 298 29.01 -14.06 -1.71
C TRP A 298 29.64 -14.97 -0.66
N GLU A 299 30.95 -14.86 -0.45
CA GLU A 299 31.63 -15.56 0.64
C GLU A 299 31.16 -15.04 2.01
N THR A 300 31.09 -13.75 2.21
CA THR A 300 30.57 -13.12 3.43
C THR A 300 29.12 -13.52 3.68
N ALA A 301 28.29 -13.54 2.62
CA ALA A 301 26.90 -13.99 2.72
C ALA A 301 26.79 -15.48 3.11
N ALA A 302 27.63 -16.35 2.55
CA ALA A 302 27.68 -17.77 2.89
C ALA A 302 28.08 -18.00 4.35
N GLN A 303 29.10 -17.28 4.83
CA GLN A 303 29.52 -17.31 6.22
C GLN A 303 28.43 -16.81 7.16
N THR A 304 27.70 -15.75 6.76
CA THR A 304 26.57 -15.20 7.52
C THR A 304 25.46 -16.24 7.67
N LEU A 305 25.09 -16.94 6.58
CA LEU A 305 24.07 -18.01 6.61
C LEU A 305 24.48 -19.17 7.53
N SER A 306 25.78 -19.45 7.67
CA SER A 306 26.30 -20.53 8.52
C SER A 306 26.42 -20.13 10.00
N ARG A 307 26.64 -18.85 10.29
CA ARG A 307 26.92 -18.36 11.66
C ARG A 307 25.66 -17.86 12.38
N LEU A 308 24.69 -17.39 11.65
CA LEU A 308 23.44 -16.88 12.24
C LEU A 308 22.43 -18.00 12.50
N SER A 309 21.62 -17.82 13.54
CA SER A 309 20.48 -18.71 13.78
C SER A 309 19.49 -18.67 12.60
N PRO A 310 18.71 -19.74 12.35
CA PRO A 310 17.75 -19.77 11.25
C PRO A 310 16.73 -18.61 11.26
N THR A 311 16.37 -18.11 12.45
CA THR A 311 15.52 -16.93 12.60
C THR A 311 16.15 -15.65 12.08
N GLN A 312 17.44 -15.49 12.29
CA GLN A 312 18.20 -14.31 11.86
C GLN A 312 18.65 -14.43 10.39
N ALA A 313 19.01 -15.64 9.95
CA ALA A 313 19.47 -15.93 8.59
C ALA A 313 18.32 -16.00 7.57
N GLY A 314 17.10 -16.29 8.00
CA GLY A 314 15.93 -16.48 7.13
C GLY A 314 15.68 -15.34 6.13
N PRO A 315 15.66 -14.06 6.55
CA PRO A 315 15.51 -12.93 5.63
C PRO A 315 16.61 -12.83 4.58
N LEU A 316 17.89 -13.11 4.97
CA LEU A 316 19.02 -13.16 4.04
C LEU A 316 18.83 -14.28 3.02
N ALA A 317 18.51 -15.49 3.50
CA ALA A 317 18.25 -16.64 2.66
C ALA A 317 17.14 -16.38 1.64
N ALA A 318 16.00 -15.83 2.08
CA ALA A 318 14.90 -15.47 1.21
C ALA A 318 15.27 -14.37 0.21
N GLY A 319 16.07 -13.40 0.62
CA GLY A 319 16.56 -12.32 -0.25
C GLY A 319 17.49 -12.87 -1.35
N ILE A 320 18.47 -13.71 -0.99
CA ILE A 320 19.41 -14.36 -1.92
C ILE A 320 18.65 -15.17 -2.98
N LEU A 321 17.63 -15.91 -2.59
CA LEU A 321 16.85 -16.74 -3.52
C LEU A 321 16.05 -15.93 -4.53
N LYS A 322 15.80 -14.66 -4.28
CA LYS A 322 15.13 -13.73 -5.22
C LYS A 322 16.10 -13.06 -6.22
N LEU A 323 17.40 -13.12 -5.96
CA LEU A 323 18.42 -12.54 -6.84
C LEU A 323 18.68 -13.44 -8.05
N GLN A 324 18.90 -12.81 -9.24
CA GLN A 324 19.13 -13.55 -10.50
C GLN A 324 20.57 -14.06 -10.59
N ASP A 325 21.55 -13.24 -10.21
CA ASP A 325 22.98 -13.47 -10.44
C ASP A 325 23.72 -14.07 -9.23
N CYS A 326 23.02 -14.87 -8.43
CA CYS A 326 23.58 -15.49 -7.24
C CYS A 326 24.21 -16.85 -7.54
N PRO A 327 25.39 -17.19 -6.97
CA PRO A 327 26.04 -18.50 -7.11
C PRO A 327 25.12 -19.65 -6.69
N GLN A 328 25.07 -20.73 -7.49
CA GLN A 328 24.20 -21.87 -7.26
C GLN A 328 24.44 -22.55 -5.88
N ALA A 329 25.70 -22.64 -5.45
CA ALA A 329 26.02 -23.21 -4.16
C ALA A 329 25.39 -22.42 -3.00
N LEU A 330 25.43 -21.08 -3.08
CA LEU A 330 24.83 -20.20 -2.09
C LEU A 330 23.30 -20.29 -2.10
N ARG A 331 22.68 -20.45 -3.29
CA ARG A 331 21.22 -20.68 -3.42
C ARG A 331 20.80 -21.98 -2.72
N ILE A 332 21.58 -23.06 -2.87
CA ILE A 332 21.31 -24.33 -2.19
C ILE A 332 21.42 -24.16 -0.68
N GLN A 333 22.48 -23.50 -0.19
CA GLN A 333 22.67 -23.22 1.24
C GLN A 333 21.52 -22.37 1.79
N ALA A 334 21.13 -21.28 1.11
CA ALA A 334 20.04 -20.41 1.50
C ALA A 334 18.71 -21.16 1.57
N PHE A 335 18.45 -22.04 0.58
CA PHE A 335 17.25 -22.86 0.58
C PHE A 335 17.23 -23.85 1.75
N GLY A 336 18.38 -24.48 2.05
CA GLY A 336 18.55 -25.34 3.21
C GLY A 336 18.19 -24.64 4.54
N VAL A 337 18.64 -23.39 4.74
CA VAL A 337 18.31 -22.60 5.93
C VAL A 337 16.79 -22.41 6.09
N LEU A 338 16.05 -22.16 5.00
CA LEU A 338 14.59 -22.02 5.06
C LEU A 338 13.86 -23.35 5.29
N LEU A 339 14.41 -24.46 4.80
CA LEU A 339 13.83 -25.79 4.97
C LEU A 339 14.07 -26.38 6.36
N GLN A 340 15.13 -25.96 7.04
CA GLN A 340 15.55 -26.54 8.33
C GLN A 340 14.44 -26.63 9.38
N PRO A 341 13.61 -25.60 9.63
CA PRO A 341 12.52 -25.69 10.61
C PRO A 341 11.46 -26.73 10.25
N LEU A 342 11.18 -26.89 8.96
CA LEU A 342 10.19 -27.86 8.47
C LEU A 342 10.75 -29.29 8.51
N ALA A 343 12.04 -29.47 8.19
CA ALA A 343 12.73 -30.74 8.31
C ALA A 343 12.70 -31.24 9.76
N PHE A 344 12.99 -30.34 10.72
CA PHE A 344 12.89 -30.65 12.14
C PHE A 344 11.50 -31.13 12.56
N VAL A 345 10.44 -30.48 12.08
CA VAL A 345 9.06 -30.90 12.37
C VAL A 345 8.79 -32.29 11.83
N LEU A 346 9.23 -32.59 10.60
CA LEU A 346 9.07 -33.93 10.00
C LEU A 346 9.79 -35.00 10.81
N GLU A 347 11.04 -34.77 11.18
CA GLU A 347 11.85 -35.72 11.99
C GLU A 347 11.20 -35.97 13.35
N ALA A 348 10.72 -34.90 14.01
CA ALA A 348 10.10 -34.97 15.32
C ALA A 348 8.75 -35.71 15.30
N THR A 349 8.05 -35.72 14.16
CA THR A 349 6.73 -36.34 14.00
C THR A 349 6.75 -37.67 13.24
N ALA A 350 7.86 -38.04 12.61
CA ALA A 350 7.98 -39.27 11.83
C ALA A 350 7.75 -40.52 12.69
N GLN A 351 6.77 -41.31 12.29
CA GLN A 351 6.45 -42.60 12.94
C GLN A 351 7.18 -43.80 12.32
N ALA A 352 7.90 -43.62 11.20
CA ALA A 352 8.63 -44.67 10.52
C ALA A 352 9.86 -44.11 9.77
N PRO A 353 11.04 -44.77 9.84
CA PRO A 353 12.18 -44.43 9.03
C PRO A 353 11.94 -44.84 7.59
N GLY A 354 11.89 -43.90 6.66
CA GLY A 354 11.74 -44.24 5.23
C GLY A 354 11.24 -43.16 4.29
N MET A 355 10.86 -41.96 4.80
CA MET A 355 10.65 -40.83 3.91
C MET A 355 11.99 -40.16 3.56
N PRO A 356 12.27 -39.84 2.28
CA PRO A 356 13.46 -39.05 1.93
C PRO A 356 13.46 -37.73 2.70
N GLY A 357 14.56 -37.46 3.42
CA GLY A 357 14.69 -36.25 4.21
C GLY A 357 14.57 -35.00 3.34
N LEU A 358 13.94 -33.94 3.86
CA LEU A 358 13.86 -32.63 3.19
C LEU A 358 15.23 -32.06 2.80
N LEU A 359 16.29 -32.55 3.43
CA LEU A 359 17.67 -32.09 3.28
C LEU A 359 18.58 -33.07 2.52
N GLU A 360 18.05 -34.20 2.00
CA GLU A 360 18.83 -35.14 1.16
C GLU A 360 19.18 -34.47 -0.18
N GLY A 361 20.39 -33.95 -0.26
CA GLY A 361 20.95 -33.20 -1.40
C GLY A 361 21.50 -31.81 -1.05
N ALA A 362 21.17 -31.27 0.11
CA ALA A 362 21.72 -30.02 0.63
C ALA A 362 22.76 -30.24 1.75
N ALA A 363 23.16 -31.49 2.00
CA ALA A 363 23.99 -31.88 3.11
C ALA A 363 25.50 -31.63 2.83
N GLY A 364 25.89 -30.38 3.04
CA GLY A 364 27.25 -30.05 3.43
C GLY A 364 27.16 -29.26 4.72
N ASP A 365 27.67 -29.78 5.81
CA ASP A 365 27.89 -29.09 7.10
C ASP A 365 26.79 -28.20 7.69
N LEU A 366 25.53 -28.50 7.46
CA LEU A 366 24.43 -27.86 8.18
C LEU A 366 24.44 -28.42 9.62
N MET A 367 24.74 -27.53 10.57
CA MET A 367 24.78 -27.80 11.99
C MET A 367 23.67 -28.75 12.44
N ALA A 368 24.04 -29.73 13.24
CA ALA A 368 23.16 -30.74 13.81
C ALA A 368 21.89 -30.09 14.41
N VAL A 369 20.72 -30.64 14.05
CA VAL A 369 19.38 -30.16 14.36
C VAL A 369 18.99 -30.28 15.85
N ASP A 370 19.95 -30.09 16.77
CA ASP A 370 19.71 -30.36 18.18
C ASP A 370 19.05 -29.22 18.98
N THR A 371 18.73 -28.08 18.37
CA THR A 371 18.21 -26.96 19.15
C THR A 371 16.94 -26.36 18.59
N LEU A 372 15.81 -26.91 19.02
CA LEU A 372 14.55 -26.12 19.04
C LEU A 372 14.78 -24.84 19.84
N PRO A 373 14.26 -23.69 19.35
CA PRO A 373 14.24 -22.50 20.16
C PRO A 373 13.62 -22.81 21.54
N PRO A 374 14.23 -22.39 22.64
CA PRO A 374 13.82 -22.80 23.99
C PRO A 374 12.45 -22.21 24.40
N SER A 375 11.97 -21.19 23.67
CA SER A 375 10.70 -20.53 23.99
C SER A 375 9.65 -20.76 22.91
N LYS A 376 8.38 -20.82 23.34
CA LYS A 376 7.19 -20.87 22.45
C LYS A 376 7.21 -19.75 21.42
N SER A 377 7.50 -18.51 21.84
CA SER A 377 7.51 -17.34 20.97
C SER A 377 8.54 -17.47 19.85
N ALA A 378 9.76 -17.92 20.18
CA ALA A 378 10.84 -18.11 19.20
C ALA A 378 10.51 -19.23 18.20
N CYS A 379 9.94 -20.35 18.69
CA CYS A 379 9.52 -21.46 17.83
C CYS A 379 8.41 -21.03 16.84
N VAL A 380 7.39 -20.33 17.35
CA VAL A 380 6.29 -19.78 16.53
C VAL A 380 6.84 -18.78 15.51
N GLY A 381 7.74 -17.88 15.92
CA GLY A 381 8.37 -16.90 15.05
C GLY A 381 9.16 -17.57 13.92
N LEU A 382 9.96 -18.57 14.23
CA LEU A 382 10.78 -19.32 13.27
C LEU A 382 9.89 -20.02 12.21
N LEU A 383 8.89 -20.77 12.65
CA LEU A 383 8.00 -21.48 11.74
C LEU A 383 7.19 -20.52 10.85
N CYS A 384 6.61 -19.47 11.43
CA CYS A 384 5.88 -18.48 10.65
C CYS A 384 6.76 -17.77 9.62
N SER A 385 7.99 -17.41 9.99
CA SER A 385 8.95 -16.78 9.07
C SER A 385 9.34 -17.73 7.93
N ALA A 386 9.67 -19.00 8.25
CA ALA A 386 10.04 -20.00 7.24
C ALA A 386 8.89 -20.26 6.25
N LEU A 387 7.66 -20.46 6.74
CA LEU A 387 6.47 -20.66 5.92
C LEU A 387 6.19 -19.45 5.00
N ALA A 388 6.26 -18.23 5.54
CA ALA A 388 6.05 -17.01 4.77
C ALA A 388 7.10 -16.81 3.67
N HIS A 389 8.37 -17.09 3.97
CA HIS A 389 9.44 -17.00 2.97
C HIS A 389 9.28 -18.04 1.86
N LEU A 390 8.94 -19.27 2.21
CA LEU A 390 8.71 -20.35 1.24
C LEU A 390 7.46 -20.07 0.38
N GLU A 391 6.42 -19.48 0.96
CA GLU A 391 5.22 -19.02 0.23
C GLU A 391 5.59 -18.04 -0.88
N LEU A 392 6.42 -17.05 -0.56
CA LEU A 392 6.87 -16.02 -1.51
C LEU A 392 7.79 -16.58 -2.61
N LEU A 393 8.48 -17.70 -2.37
CA LEU A 393 9.37 -18.32 -3.35
C LEU A 393 8.65 -19.22 -4.36
N GLN A 394 7.50 -19.76 -4.01
CA GLN A 394 6.75 -20.71 -4.84
C GLN A 394 6.41 -20.18 -6.25
N PRO A 395 5.93 -18.94 -6.43
CA PRO A 395 5.57 -18.41 -7.75
C PRO A 395 6.78 -17.98 -8.60
N LEU A 396 8.00 -17.97 -8.05
CA LEU A 396 9.17 -17.47 -8.76
C LEU A 396 9.62 -18.46 -9.86
N PRO A 397 9.94 -17.97 -11.08
CA PRO A 397 10.40 -18.82 -12.19
C PRO A 397 11.76 -19.47 -11.90
N GLN A 398 12.56 -18.91 -11.03
CA GLN A 398 13.90 -19.36 -10.67
C GLN A 398 13.95 -20.11 -9.33
N ARG A 399 12.84 -20.75 -8.93
CA ARG A 399 12.83 -21.56 -7.71
C ARG A 399 13.91 -22.66 -7.76
N PRO A 400 14.48 -23.05 -6.60
CA PRO A 400 15.43 -24.16 -6.54
C PRO A 400 14.84 -25.45 -7.12
N SER A 401 15.61 -26.15 -7.94
CA SER A 401 15.18 -27.41 -8.53
C SER A 401 16.11 -28.53 -8.03
N PRO A 402 15.57 -29.69 -7.59
CA PRO A 402 14.15 -30.03 -7.54
C PRO A 402 13.43 -29.38 -6.33
N TRP A 403 12.22 -28.87 -6.57
CA TRP A 403 11.36 -28.38 -5.49
C TRP A 403 10.77 -29.58 -4.71
N PRO A 404 11.01 -29.71 -3.39
CA PRO A 404 10.61 -30.88 -2.61
C PRO A 404 9.13 -30.83 -2.22
N GLN A 405 8.22 -30.91 -3.20
CA GLN A 405 6.78 -30.74 -3.03
C GLN A 405 6.18 -31.71 -1.99
N ALA A 406 6.48 -32.99 -2.11
CA ALA A 406 5.90 -34.01 -1.22
C ALA A 406 6.38 -33.87 0.23
N PRO A 407 7.67 -33.70 0.52
CA PRO A 407 8.13 -33.44 1.88
C PRO A 407 7.59 -32.13 2.47
N LEU A 408 7.45 -31.05 1.67
CA LEU A 408 6.87 -29.80 2.13
C LEU A 408 5.39 -29.98 2.51
N LEU A 409 4.60 -30.69 1.69
CA LEU A 409 3.23 -31.02 2.02
C LEU A 409 3.12 -31.82 3.31
N ALA A 410 3.96 -32.86 3.46
CA ALA A 410 3.99 -33.67 4.69
C ALA A 410 4.32 -32.83 5.93
N ALA A 411 5.31 -31.91 5.83
CA ALA A 411 5.69 -31.02 6.91
C ALA A 411 4.56 -30.09 7.31
N VAL A 412 3.89 -29.47 6.34
CA VAL A 412 2.77 -28.55 6.61
C VAL A 412 1.60 -29.29 7.22
N VAL A 413 1.25 -30.48 6.72
CA VAL A 413 0.21 -31.33 7.34
C VAL A 413 0.58 -31.70 8.77
N ALA A 414 1.84 -32.06 9.04
CA ALA A 414 2.32 -32.34 10.39
C ALA A 414 2.20 -31.14 11.31
N ILE A 415 2.60 -29.94 10.87
CA ILE A 415 2.45 -28.67 11.61
C ILE A 415 0.96 -28.45 11.97
N LEU A 416 0.07 -28.60 11.00
CA LEU A 416 -1.36 -28.39 11.21
C LEU A 416 -1.93 -29.39 12.22
N ARG A 417 -1.53 -30.67 12.17
CA ARG A 417 -1.92 -31.70 13.15
C ARG A 417 -1.38 -31.45 14.55
N LEU A 418 -0.14 -30.91 14.67
CA LEU A 418 0.39 -30.48 15.97
C LEU A 418 -0.43 -29.33 16.54
N CYS A 419 -0.83 -28.37 15.69
CA CYS A 419 -1.59 -27.19 16.12
C CYS A 419 -3.03 -27.51 16.52
N ASN A 420 -3.71 -28.50 15.89
CA ASN A 420 -5.09 -28.88 16.25
C ASN A 420 -5.15 -30.01 17.29
N GLY A 421 -4.02 -30.56 17.70
CA GLY A 421 -3.94 -31.61 18.71
C GLY A 421 -4.27 -33.04 18.17
N SER A 422 -4.42 -33.22 16.84
CA SER A 422 -4.67 -34.55 16.25
C SER A 422 -3.39 -35.35 16.02
N ALA A 423 -2.21 -34.76 16.24
CA ALA A 423 -0.94 -35.48 16.23
C ALA A 423 -0.75 -36.28 17.51
N ALA A 424 -0.34 -37.55 17.36
CA ALA A 424 0.12 -38.40 18.49
C ALA A 424 1.64 -38.60 18.36
N PRO A 425 2.47 -37.65 18.84
CA PRO A 425 3.91 -37.73 18.71
C PRO A 425 4.49 -38.87 19.56
N SER A 426 5.34 -39.70 18.95
CA SER A 426 6.04 -40.80 19.63
C SER A 426 7.39 -40.37 20.20
N SER A 427 7.91 -39.20 19.83
CA SER A 427 9.18 -38.65 20.26
C SER A 427 9.00 -37.56 21.33
N GLU A 428 10.04 -37.38 22.17
CA GLU A 428 10.08 -36.28 23.14
C GLU A 428 10.07 -34.92 22.44
N ALA A 429 10.78 -34.76 21.32
CA ALA A 429 10.79 -33.56 20.52
C ALA A 429 9.41 -33.24 19.94
N GLY A 430 8.71 -34.23 19.44
CA GLY A 430 7.33 -34.12 18.96
C GLY A 430 6.38 -33.70 20.07
N SER A 431 6.52 -34.27 21.27
CA SER A 431 5.68 -33.90 22.43
C SER A 431 5.92 -32.46 22.87
N ARG A 432 7.17 -31.99 22.85
CA ARG A 432 7.53 -30.58 23.13
C ARG A 432 6.95 -29.64 22.06
N LEU A 433 7.04 -30.01 20.77
CA LEU A 433 6.42 -29.24 19.68
C LEU A 433 4.91 -29.14 19.85
N CYS A 434 4.23 -30.23 20.18
CA CYS A 434 2.81 -30.26 20.44
C CYS A 434 2.40 -29.29 21.56
N ALA A 435 3.18 -29.28 22.65
CA ALA A 435 2.94 -28.36 23.77
C ALA A 435 3.16 -26.88 23.37
N MET A 436 4.13 -26.60 22.51
CA MET A 436 4.42 -25.23 22.04
C MET A 436 3.44 -24.74 20.98
N LEU A 437 2.99 -25.61 20.06
CA LEU A 437 2.20 -25.23 18.89
C LEU A 437 0.69 -25.42 19.10
N GLY A 438 0.26 -26.23 20.07
CA GLY A 438 -1.14 -26.51 20.34
C GLY A 438 -1.98 -25.22 20.45
N GLY A 439 -3.03 -25.12 19.63
CA GLY A 439 -3.92 -23.96 19.56
C GLY A 439 -3.29 -22.67 18.99
N CYS A 440 -2.08 -22.71 18.42
CA CYS A 440 -1.41 -21.51 17.94
C CYS A 440 -1.99 -21.00 16.61
N VAL A 441 -2.96 -20.07 16.69
CA VAL A 441 -3.65 -19.46 15.54
C VAL A 441 -2.68 -18.85 14.51
N ARG A 442 -1.56 -18.26 14.96
CA ARG A 442 -0.58 -17.62 14.08
C ARG A 442 0.09 -18.64 13.15
N VAL A 443 0.50 -19.80 13.72
CA VAL A 443 1.11 -20.89 12.93
C VAL A 443 0.07 -21.56 12.03
N GLN A 444 -1.16 -21.79 12.55
CA GLN A 444 -2.26 -22.36 11.76
C GLN A 444 -2.53 -21.52 10.50
N ARG A 445 -2.61 -20.21 10.64
CA ARG A 445 -2.84 -19.29 9.51
C ARG A 445 -1.70 -19.36 8.50
N ALA A 446 -0.45 -19.25 8.93
CA ALA A 446 0.72 -19.31 8.04
C ALA A 446 0.82 -20.66 7.32
N ALA A 447 0.56 -21.76 8.03
CA ALA A 447 0.58 -23.10 7.45
C ALA A 447 -0.55 -23.32 6.43
N LEU A 448 -1.76 -22.81 6.68
CA LEU A 448 -2.90 -22.88 5.75
C LEU A 448 -2.66 -21.99 4.50
N ASP A 449 -2.06 -20.80 4.65
CA ASP A 449 -1.70 -19.96 3.52
C ASP A 449 -0.69 -20.68 2.61
N PHE A 450 0.38 -21.20 3.18
CA PHE A 450 1.39 -21.93 2.42
C PHE A 450 0.84 -23.23 1.84
N LEU A 451 -0.01 -23.96 2.57
CA LEU A 451 -0.71 -25.14 2.05
C LEU A 451 -1.55 -24.80 0.80
N GLY A 452 -2.22 -23.65 0.82
CA GLY A 452 -2.98 -23.17 -0.34
C GLY A 452 -2.10 -22.87 -1.55
N VAL A 453 -0.89 -22.35 -1.33
CA VAL A 453 0.06 -22.07 -2.44
C VAL A 453 0.65 -23.37 -3.01
N LEU A 454 0.89 -24.37 -2.16
CA LEU A 454 1.39 -25.68 -2.60
C LEU A 454 0.41 -26.46 -3.51
N SER A 455 -0.84 -26.04 -3.62
CA SER A 455 -1.81 -26.65 -4.53
C SER A 455 -1.43 -26.56 -6.01
N GLN A 456 -0.55 -25.66 -6.41
CA GLN A 456 -0.11 -25.48 -7.79
C GLN A 456 0.84 -26.60 -8.30
N GLY A 457 1.28 -27.51 -7.44
CA GLY A 457 2.15 -28.64 -7.77
C GLY A 457 1.39 -29.98 -7.72
N LEU A 458 1.73 -30.91 -8.62
CA LEU A 458 1.20 -32.29 -8.57
C LEU A 458 1.86 -33.05 -7.42
N GLY A 459 1.12 -33.35 -6.36
CA GLY A 459 1.54 -34.18 -5.26
C GLY A 459 1.10 -35.64 -5.43
N PRO A 460 1.71 -36.61 -4.72
CA PRO A 460 1.21 -37.99 -4.64
C PRO A 460 -0.25 -38.02 -4.14
N GLN A 461 -1.09 -38.87 -4.71
CA GLN A 461 -2.51 -38.96 -4.36
C GLN A 461 -2.78 -39.18 -2.87
N GLU A 462 -1.92 -39.94 -2.20
CA GLU A 462 -2.02 -40.20 -0.76
C GLU A 462 -1.86 -38.91 0.08
N LEU A 463 -0.96 -38.02 -0.31
CA LEU A 463 -0.78 -36.74 0.35
C LEU A 463 -1.93 -35.77 0.09
N VAL A 464 -2.48 -35.78 -1.13
CA VAL A 464 -3.67 -34.97 -1.47
C VAL A 464 -4.85 -35.38 -0.58
N THR A 465 -5.03 -36.69 -0.36
CA THR A 465 -6.04 -37.21 0.56
C THR A 465 -5.83 -36.70 2.00
N GLN A 466 -4.58 -36.70 2.47
CA GLN A 466 -4.25 -36.18 3.80
C GLN A 466 -4.47 -34.66 3.89
N VAL A 467 -4.21 -33.91 2.83
CA VAL A 467 -4.49 -32.47 2.77
C VAL A 467 -5.99 -32.19 2.93
N PHE A 468 -6.85 -32.90 2.17
CA PHE A 468 -8.29 -32.71 2.32
C PHE A 468 -8.80 -33.16 3.71
N ALA A 469 -8.24 -34.23 4.24
CA ALA A 469 -8.60 -34.69 5.60
C ALA A 469 -8.29 -33.61 6.65
N ILE A 470 -7.07 -33.02 6.64
CA ILE A 470 -6.71 -31.97 7.61
C ILE A 470 -7.53 -30.69 7.39
N LEU A 471 -7.80 -30.30 6.15
CA LEU A 471 -8.63 -29.12 5.85
C LEU A 471 -10.06 -29.32 6.38
N LEU A 472 -10.66 -30.51 6.20
CA LEU A 472 -11.96 -30.83 6.76
C LEU A 472 -11.94 -30.85 8.28
N GLU A 473 -10.88 -31.38 8.94
CA GLU A 473 -10.74 -31.31 10.40
C GLU A 473 -10.83 -29.85 10.88
N TYR A 474 -10.12 -28.92 10.26
CA TYR A 474 -10.16 -27.50 10.59
C TYR A 474 -11.54 -26.86 10.34
N LEU A 475 -12.15 -27.21 9.20
CA LEU A 475 -13.47 -26.69 8.86
C LEU A 475 -14.60 -27.24 9.74
N VAL A 476 -14.46 -28.46 10.29
CA VAL A 476 -15.43 -29.09 11.19
C VAL A 476 -15.23 -28.65 12.65
N SER A 477 -13.98 -28.42 13.06
CA SER A 477 -13.63 -28.14 14.47
C SER A 477 -14.35 -26.90 15.02
N PRO A 478 -15.06 -27.00 16.13
CA PRO A 478 -15.71 -25.86 16.77
C PRO A 478 -14.69 -24.85 17.33
N ASP A 479 -13.48 -25.30 17.65
CA ASP A 479 -12.43 -24.50 18.28
C ASP A 479 -11.61 -23.66 17.28
N SER A 480 -11.85 -23.85 15.98
CA SER A 480 -11.18 -23.06 14.95
C SER A 480 -11.62 -21.59 15.00
N SER A 481 -10.67 -20.66 15.17
CA SER A 481 -10.98 -19.22 15.13
C SER A 481 -11.52 -18.79 13.76
N PRO A 482 -12.32 -17.71 13.68
CA PRO A 482 -12.86 -17.21 12.41
C PRO A 482 -11.76 -16.97 11.35
N THR A 483 -10.62 -16.41 11.75
CA THR A 483 -9.50 -16.16 10.85
C THR A 483 -8.84 -17.43 10.33
N VAL A 484 -8.77 -18.48 11.12
CA VAL A 484 -8.29 -19.81 10.70
C VAL A 484 -9.27 -20.46 9.75
N LEU A 485 -10.57 -20.38 10.03
CA LEU A 485 -11.63 -20.90 9.15
C LEU A 485 -11.60 -20.21 7.78
N LYS A 486 -11.43 -18.89 7.73
CA LYS A 486 -11.27 -18.15 6.47
C LYS A 486 -10.09 -18.71 5.65
N LYS A 487 -8.94 -18.92 6.28
CA LYS A 487 -7.74 -19.48 5.64
C LYS A 487 -7.96 -20.95 5.20
N ALA A 488 -8.66 -21.75 6.00
CA ALA A 488 -8.99 -23.11 5.65
C ALA A 488 -9.92 -23.18 4.42
N PHE A 489 -10.95 -22.34 4.35
CA PHE A 489 -11.79 -22.21 3.16
C PHE A 489 -10.98 -21.79 1.92
N GLN A 490 -10.09 -20.80 2.05
CA GLN A 490 -9.24 -20.34 0.95
C GLN A 490 -8.30 -21.45 0.45
N ALA A 491 -7.65 -22.17 1.35
CA ALA A 491 -6.79 -23.30 1.01
C ALA A 491 -7.59 -24.42 0.33
N THR A 492 -8.76 -24.77 0.88
CA THR A 492 -9.65 -25.79 0.31
C THR A 492 -10.08 -25.45 -1.11
N LEU A 493 -10.45 -24.18 -1.34
CA LEU A 493 -10.80 -23.68 -2.68
C LEU A 493 -9.65 -23.87 -3.66
N ARG A 494 -8.44 -23.45 -3.31
CA ARG A 494 -7.24 -23.57 -4.17
C ARG A 494 -6.97 -25.03 -4.52
N TRP A 495 -7.04 -25.94 -3.55
CA TRP A 495 -6.85 -27.37 -3.79
C TRP A 495 -7.94 -27.98 -4.67
N LEU A 496 -9.20 -27.60 -4.46
CA LEU A 496 -10.30 -28.05 -5.31
C LEU A 496 -10.17 -27.53 -6.75
N LEU A 497 -9.68 -26.32 -6.95
CA LEU A 497 -9.50 -25.74 -8.29
C LEU A 497 -8.31 -26.34 -9.03
N SER A 498 -7.21 -26.65 -8.32
CA SER A 498 -6.00 -27.22 -8.91
C SER A 498 -6.13 -28.70 -9.26
N SER A 499 -6.95 -29.45 -8.54
CA SER A 499 -7.25 -30.85 -8.82
C SER A 499 -8.29 -31.07 -9.95
N ALA A 500 -8.66 -30.02 -10.66
CA ALA A 500 -9.55 -30.11 -11.81
C ALA A 500 -8.84 -30.81 -12.96
N ALA A 501 -9.44 -31.90 -13.46
CA ALA A 501 -9.04 -32.55 -14.70
C ALA A 501 -9.09 -31.56 -15.89
N PRO A 502 -8.30 -31.80 -16.97
CA PRO A 502 -8.30 -30.92 -18.14
C PRO A 502 -9.71 -30.78 -18.73
N PRO A 503 -10.01 -29.65 -19.42
CA PRO A 503 -11.33 -29.40 -19.99
C PRO A 503 -11.70 -30.51 -20.98
N GLY A 504 -12.73 -31.26 -20.65
CA GLY A 504 -13.22 -32.41 -21.45
C GLY A 504 -13.54 -33.69 -20.65
N CYS A 505 -13.11 -33.76 -19.38
CA CYS A 505 -13.50 -34.85 -18.49
C CYS A 505 -14.72 -34.42 -17.67
N CYS A 506 -15.88 -35.01 -17.96
CA CYS A 506 -17.17 -34.59 -17.39
C CYS A 506 -17.40 -35.09 -15.96
N ASP A 507 -16.58 -35.98 -15.43
CA ASP A 507 -16.79 -36.61 -14.14
C ASP A 507 -15.69 -36.22 -13.14
N LEU A 508 -16.11 -35.64 -12.01
CA LEU A 508 -15.27 -35.54 -10.81
C LEU A 508 -14.89 -36.98 -10.41
N GLU A 509 -13.61 -37.21 -10.12
CA GLU A 509 -13.19 -38.48 -9.52
C GLU A 509 -14.08 -38.80 -8.31
N PRO A 510 -14.42 -40.06 -8.06
CA PRO A 510 -15.33 -40.47 -6.97
C PRO A 510 -14.93 -39.91 -5.60
N TYR A 511 -13.64 -39.74 -5.37
CA TYR A 511 -13.09 -39.14 -4.15
C TYR A 511 -13.42 -37.63 -4.04
N ALA A 512 -13.29 -36.87 -5.12
CA ALA A 512 -13.63 -35.44 -5.12
C ALA A 512 -15.13 -35.22 -4.91
N GLN A 513 -15.99 -36.14 -5.35
CA GLN A 513 -17.44 -36.11 -5.07
C GLN A 513 -17.75 -36.38 -3.60
N LEU A 514 -17.05 -37.33 -2.97
CA LEU A 514 -17.21 -37.61 -1.54
C LEU A 514 -16.79 -36.40 -0.68
N VAL A 515 -15.61 -35.85 -0.95
CA VAL A 515 -15.11 -34.64 -0.26
C VAL A 515 -16.07 -33.49 -0.44
N LEU A 516 -16.65 -33.33 -1.64
CA LEU A 516 -17.60 -32.23 -1.91
C LEU A 516 -18.87 -32.39 -1.08
N GLY A 517 -19.40 -33.59 -0.92
CA GLY A 517 -20.59 -33.87 -0.09
C GLY A 517 -20.38 -33.51 1.39
N GLU A 518 -19.23 -33.93 1.96
CA GLU A 518 -18.85 -33.56 3.33
C GLU A 518 -18.66 -32.06 3.47
N LEU A 519 -17.97 -31.42 2.53
CA LEU A 519 -17.70 -30.01 2.52
C LEU A 519 -18.99 -29.17 2.49
N LEU A 520 -19.97 -29.53 1.65
CA LEU A 520 -21.27 -28.86 1.60
C LEU A 520 -22.06 -29.01 2.91
N SER A 521 -21.94 -30.18 3.56
CA SER A 521 -22.53 -30.37 4.91
C SER A 521 -21.89 -29.46 5.95
N VAL A 522 -20.56 -29.33 5.92
CA VAL A 522 -19.82 -28.42 6.80
C VAL A 522 -20.17 -26.97 6.48
N LEU A 523 -20.21 -26.60 5.22
CA LEU A 523 -20.56 -25.24 4.78
C LEU A 523 -21.95 -24.86 5.31
N ARG A 524 -22.94 -25.74 5.20
CA ARG A 524 -24.29 -25.51 5.75
C ARG A 524 -24.24 -25.21 7.25
N LYS A 525 -23.43 -25.94 8.02
CA LYS A 525 -23.26 -25.67 9.45
C LYS A 525 -22.60 -24.32 9.73
N ARG A 526 -21.58 -23.97 8.92
CA ARG A 526 -20.85 -22.72 9.08
C ARG A 526 -21.65 -21.48 8.67
N LEU A 527 -22.54 -21.61 7.72
CA LEU A 527 -23.50 -20.55 7.36
C LEU A 527 -24.55 -20.28 8.45
N CYS A 528 -24.74 -21.20 9.40
CA CYS A 528 -25.55 -21.00 10.60
C CYS A 528 -24.72 -20.62 11.83
N SER A 529 -23.44 -20.25 11.68
CA SER A 529 -22.58 -19.86 12.81
C SER A 529 -23.10 -18.59 13.50
N PRO A 530 -23.01 -18.49 14.84
CA PRO A 530 -23.29 -17.23 15.53
C PRO A 530 -22.30 -16.12 15.17
N CYS A 531 -21.07 -16.46 14.77
CA CYS A 531 -20.04 -15.53 14.37
C CYS A 531 -20.22 -15.12 12.91
N TRP A 532 -20.36 -13.82 12.66
CA TRP A 532 -20.63 -13.28 11.34
C TRP A 532 -19.45 -13.48 10.36
N GLU A 533 -18.21 -13.38 10.83
CA GLU A 533 -17.02 -13.60 9.99
C GLU A 533 -16.96 -15.03 9.42
N VAL A 534 -17.52 -15.98 10.15
CA VAL A 534 -17.61 -17.38 9.68
C VAL A 534 -18.66 -17.52 8.59
N ARG A 535 -19.84 -16.88 8.77
CA ARG A 535 -20.90 -16.88 7.75
C ARG A 535 -20.42 -16.18 6.48
N ASP A 536 -19.78 -15.03 6.62
CA ASP A 536 -19.19 -14.26 5.52
C ASP A 536 -18.18 -15.11 4.74
N SER A 537 -17.20 -15.68 5.42
CA SER A 537 -16.18 -16.53 4.78
C SER A 537 -16.76 -17.76 4.08
N GLY A 538 -17.83 -18.33 4.63
CA GLY A 538 -18.56 -19.44 4.00
C GLY A 538 -19.26 -19.01 2.71
N LEU A 539 -19.86 -17.82 2.68
CA LEU A 539 -20.50 -17.24 1.49
C LEU A 539 -19.47 -16.85 0.42
N GLU A 540 -18.33 -16.27 0.81
CA GLU A 540 -17.21 -16.00 -0.10
C GLU A 540 -16.74 -17.30 -0.78
N PHE A 541 -16.55 -18.35 0.03
CA PHE A 541 -16.16 -19.67 -0.47
C PHE A 541 -17.19 -20.23 -1.45
N LEU A 542 -18.49 -20.19 -1.12
CA LEU A 542 -19.57 -20.63 -1.98
C LEU A 542 -19.60 -19.87 -3.31
N THR A 543 -19.44 -18.56 -3.26
CA THR A 543 -19.41 -17.68 -4.44
C THR A 543 -18.31 -18.12 -5.40
N GLN A 544 -17.09 -18.32 -4.90
CA GLN A 544 -15.95 -18.73 -5.71
C GLN A 544 -16.10 -20.16 -6.25
N MET A 545 -16.58 -21.09 -5.41
CA MET A 545 -16.86 -22.45 -5.84
C MET A 545 -17.90 -22.48 -6.96
N THR A 546 -18.98 -21.70 -6.83
CA THR A 546 -20.03 -21.62 -7.85
C THR A 546 -19.52 -20.97 -9.13
N ARG A 547 -18.70 -19.91 -9.02
CA ARG A 547 -18.09 -19.26 -10.20
C ARG A 547 -17.26 -20.23 -11.03
N HIS A 548 -16.47 -21.08 -10.39
CA HIS A 548 -15.54 -21.98 -11.08
C HIS A 548 -16.13 -23.35 -11.42
N ARG A 549 -17.09 -23.86 -10.65
CA ARG A 549 -17.64 -25.21 -10.76
C ARG A 549 -19.12 -25.26 -11.13
N GLY A 550 -19.79 -24.13 -11.24
CA GLY A 550 -21.24 -24.04 -11.52
C GLY A 550 -21.69 -24.74 -12.80
N GLY A 551 -20.81 -24.86 -13.81
CA GLY A 551 -21.08 -25.62 -15.02
C GLY A 551 -21.00 -27.15 -14.90
N GLN A 552 -20.44 -27.69 -13.81
CA GLN A 552 -20.22 -29.13 -13.61
C GLN A 552 -21.49 -29.79 -13.05
N ALA A 553 -21.99 -30.84 -13.74
CA ALA A 553 -23.25 -31.52 -13.36
C ALA A 553 -23.19 -32.11 -11.95
N GLY A 554 -22.09 -32.75 -11.56
CA GLY A 554 -21.92 -33.36 -10.24
C GLY A 554 -21.94 -32.32 -9.12
N PHE A 555 -21.29 -31.14 -9.31
CA PHE A 555 -21.34 -30.04 -8.36
C PHE A 555 -22.76 -29.48 -8.21
N ARG A 556 -23.44 -29.25 -9.32
CA ARG A 556 -24.83 -28.74 -9.34
C ARG A 556 -25.77 -29.69 -8.56
N GLN A 557 -25.69 -31.00 -8.83
CA GLN A 557 -26.52 -32.00 -8.15
C GLN A 557 -26.25 -32.01 -6.63
N ALA A 558 -24.98 -32.04 -6.23
CA ALA A 558 -24.59 -32.05 -4.83
C ALA A 558 -25.05 -30.78 -4.11
N LEU A 559 -24.89 -29.61 -4.75
CA LEU A 559 -25.26 -28.35 -4.19
C LEU A 559 -26.78 -28.21 -4.00
N LEU A 560 -27.57 -28.58 -4.99
CA LEU A 560 -29.04 -28.56 -4.89
C LEU A 560 -29.55 -29.51 -3.81
N ALA A 561 -28.90 -30.68 -3.63
CA ALA A 561 -29.25 -31.62 -2.56
C ALA A 561 -28.88 -31.12 -1.16
N SER A 562 -27.95 -30.16 -1.02
CA SER A 562 -27.39 -29.72 0.26
C SER A 562 -28.25 -28.74 1.05
N LYS A 563 -29.26 -28.12 0.42
CA LYS A 563 -30.04 -26.99 0.94
C LYS A 563 -29.22 -25.72 1.23
N VAL A 564 -27.99 -25.65 0.75
CA VAL A 564 -27.14 -24.46 0.87
C VAL A 564 -27.72 -23.26 0.08
N PRO A 565 -28.26 -23.43 -1.15
CA PRO A 565 -28.86 -22.33 -1.88
C PRO A 565 -30.03 -21.65 -1.16
N GLU A 566 -30.91 -22.41 -0.51
CA GLU A 566 -32.04 -21.86 0.25
C GLU A 566 -31.57 -21.08 1.48
N LEU A 567 -30.55 -21.60 2.16
CA LEU A 567 -29.95 -20.91 3.31
C LEU A 567 -29.25 -19.61 2.88
N THR A 568 -28.58 -19.61 1.72
CA THR A 568 -27.95 -18.41 1.15
C THR A 568 -28.96 -17.30 0.89
N ARG A 569 -30.16 -17.63 0.37
CA ARG A 569 -31.26 -16.65 0.22
C ARG A 569 -31.74 -16.09 1.56
N GLN A 570 -31.82 -16.91 2.61
CA GLN A 570 -32.21 -16.43 3.96
C GLN A 570 -31.18 -15.44 4.51
N LEU A 571 -29.88 -15.60 4.20
CA LEU A 571 -28.82 -14.71 4.64
C LEU A 571 -28.81 -13.34 3.93
N LEU A 572 -29.66 -13.11 2.93
CA LEU A 572 -29.95 -11.75 2.43
C LEU A 572 -30.58 -10.85 3.53
N GLN A 573 -31.10 -11.43 4.59
CA GLN A 573 -31.69 -10.73 5.72
C GLN A 573 -30.88 -10.90 7.02
N ASP A 574 -29.60 -11.25 6.89
CA ASP A 574 -28.71 -11.36 8.06
C ASP A 574 -28.59 -10.01 8.79
N PRO A 575 -28.51 -9.99 10.12
CA PRO A 575 -28.33 -8.74 10.87
C PRO A 575 -27.05 -7.98 10.45
N GLU A 576 -25.98 -8.70 10.03
CA GLU A 576 -24.71 -8.12 9.64
C GLU A 576 -24.65 -7.72 8.16
N SER A 577 -24.31 -6.46 7.89
CA SER A 577 -24.27 -5.93 6.52
C SER A 577 -23.23 -6.62 5.62
N TYR A 578 -22.10 -7.03 6.19
CA TYR A 578 -21.07 -7.78 5.46
C TYR A 578 -21.57 -9.14 5.00
N VAL A 579 -22.32 -9.83 5.86
CA VAL A 579 -22.93 -11.13 5.52
C VAL A 579 -24.00 -10.96 4.45
N ARG A 580 -24.84 -9.91 4.56
CA ARG A 580 -25.84 -9.60 3.50
C ARG A 580 -25.16 -9.32 2.16
N ALA A 581 -24.06 -8.54 2.15
CA ALA A 581 -23.29 -8.26 0.93
C ALA A 581 -22.72 -9.54 0.30
N SER A 582 -22.12 -10.43 1.09
CA SER A 582 -21.61 -11.71 0.62
C SER A 582 -22.74 -12.66 0.17
N ALA A 583 -23.91 -12.62 0.83
CA ALA A 583 -25.10 -13.36 0.41
C ALA A 583 -25.62 -12.87 -0.94
N VAL A 584 -25.63 -11.56 -1.18
CA VAL A 584 -25.97 -10.97 -2.50
C VAL A 584 -25.05 -11.51 -3.58
N ALA A 585 -23.73 -11.50 -3.36
CA ALA A 585 -22.76 -12.02 -4.33
C ALA A 585 -22.96 -13.52 -4.59
N ALA A 586 -23.22 -14.31 -3.54
CA ALA A 586 -23.50 -15.75 -3.68
C ALA A 586 -24.82 -16.02 -4.41
N VAL A 587 -25.89 -15.29 -4.09
CA VAL A 587 -27.19 -15.36 -4.81
C VAL A 587 -26.99 -14.99 -6.27
N GLY A 588 -26.22 -13.95 -6.58
CA GLY A 588 -25.87 -13.55 -7.93
C GLY A 588 -25.24 -14.69 -8.72
N GLN A 589 -24.21 -15.33 -8.19
CA GLN A 589 -23.51 -16.43 -8.82
C GLN A 589 -24.38 -17.69 -8.95
N LEU A 590 -25.14 -18.05 -7.92
CA LEU A 590 -26.09 -19.17 -7.95
C LEU A 590 -27.14 -18.97 -9.04
N SER A 591 -27.68 -17.76 -9.18
CA SER A 591 -28.69 -17.39 -10.19
C SER A 591 -28.15 -17.51 -11.61
N SER A 592 -26.92 -17.04 -11.86
CA SER A 592 -26.26 -17.14 -13.18
C SER A 592 -26.14 -18.57 -13.68
N TRP A 593 -26.07 -19.55 -12.78
CA TRP A 593 -26.03 -20.97 -13.10
C TRP A 593 -27.39 -21.69 -12.95
N GLY A 594 -28.48 -20.98 -12.66
CA GLY A 594 -29.81 -21.57 -12.47
C GLY A 594 -29.90 -22.52 -11.26
N LEU A 595 -29.12 -22.23 -10.19
CA LEU A 595 -29.04 -23.06 -9.00
C LEU A 595 -29.97 -22.61 -7.86
N LEU A 596 -30.74 -21.55 -8.08
CA LEU A 596 -31.82 -21.10 -7.20
C LEU A 596 -33.15 -21.54 -7.81
N ALA A 597 -33.46 -22.84 -7.76
CA ALA A 597 -34.69 -23.41 -8.31
C ALA A 597 -35.93 -22.92 -7.53
N ALA A 598 -37.03 -22.70 -8.26
CA ALA A 598 -38.34 -22.64 -7.66
C ALA A 598 -38.66 -23.98 -6.96
N PRO A 599 -39.29 -23.99 -5.78
CA PRO A 599 -39.62 -25.22 -5.07
C PRO A 599 -40.55 -26.06 -5.94
N SER A 600 -40.15 -27.30 -6.18
CA SER A 600 -40.83 -28.31 -7.01
C SER A 600 -42.07 -28.93 -6.40
N SER A 601 -42.67 -28.33 -5.32
CA SER A 601 -43.90 -28.85 -4.71
C SER A 601 -45.02 -27.82 -4.81
N PRO A 602 -46.12 -28.12 -5.50
CA PRO A 602 -47.25 -27.22 -5.68
C PRO A 602 -48.16 -27.08 -4.44
N GLU A 603 -47.81 -27.73 -3.32
CA GLU A 603 -48.71 -27.79 -2.19
C GLU A 603 -48.61 -26.62 -1.18
N HIS A 604 -47.68 -25.71 -1.34
CA HIS A 604 -47.46 -24.54 -0.44
C HIS A 604 -47.40 -23.18 -1.16
N ALA A 605 -47.94 -23.07 -2.37
CA ALA A 605 -47.95 -21.83 -3.14
C ALA A 605 -49.03 -20.85 -2.70
N ALA A 606 -49.01 -20.39 -1.45
CA ALA A 606 -49.90 -19.31 -1.00
C ALA A 606 -49.35 -17.89 -1.21
N THR A 607 -48.03 -17.75 -1.52
CA THR A 607 -47.40 -16.45 -1.83
C THR A 607 -46.55 -16.59 -3.10
N PRO A 608 -46.68 -15.66 -4.10
CA PRO A 608 -45.84 -15.66 -5.28
C PRO A 608 -44.40 -15.45 -4.85
N GLN A 609 -43.54 -16.44 -5.14
CA GLN A 609 -42.15 -16.38 -4.78
C GLN A 609 -41.46 -15.36 -5.70
N LYS A 610 -40.79 -14.36 -5.08
CA LYS A 610 -40.04 -13.33 -5.82
C LYS A 610 -38.90 -13.98 -6.62
N THR A 611 -38.64 -13.46 -7.80
CA THR A 611 -37.45 -13.83 -8.57
C THR A 611 -36.18 -13.32 -7.89
N PRO A 612 -34.99 -13.92 -8.12
CA PRO A 612 -33.73 -13.40 -7.61
C PRO A 612 -33.50 -11.94 -7.96
N LEU A 613 -33.92 -11.51 -9.16
CA LEU A 613 -33.84 -10.11 -9.58
C LEU A 613 -34.69 -9.20 -8.69
N GLU A 614 -35.93 -9.61 -8.37
CA GLU A 614 -36.81 -8.82 -7.49
C GLU A 614 -36.28 -8.76 -6.06
N GLU A 615 -35.68 -9.86 -5.56
CA GLU A 615 -35.07 -9.87 -4.22
C GLU A 615 -33.90 -8.93 -4.14
N LEU A 616 -33.00 -8.95 -5.12
CA LEU A 616 -31.85 -8.06 -5.14
C LEU A 616 -32.24 -6.59 -5.39
N LEU A 617 -33.24 -6.31 -6.20
CA LEU A 617 -33.80 -4.97 -6.34
C LEU A 617 -34.40 -4.47 -5.01
N LEU A 618 -35.00 -5.36 -4.24
CA LEU A 618 -35.50 -4.99 -2.92
C LEU A 618 -34.33 -4.62 -1.99
N VAL A 619 -33.25 -5.40 -1.96
CA VAL A 619 -32.05 -5.07 -1.18
C VAL A 619 -31.48 -3.71 -1.61
N LEU A 620 -31.35 -3.46 -2.91
CA LEU A 620 -30.85 -2.17 -3.43
C LEU A 620 -31.68 -0.97 -2.94
N THR A 621 -33.00 -1.14 -2.83
CA THR A 621 -33.91 -0.01 -2.51
C THR A 621 -34.21 0.12 -1.03
N THR A 622 -34.01 -0.91 -0.20
CA THR A 622 -34.46 -0.91 1.20
C THR A 622 -33.39 -1.17 2.24
N ASP A 623 -32.20 -1.66 1.84
CA ASP A 623 -31.13 -1.90 2.81
C ASP A 623 -30.55 -0.57 3.31
N SER A 624 -30.43 -0.41 4.63
CA SER A 624 -29.89 0.80 5.26
C SER A 624 -28.40 0.98 5.02
N GLU A 625 -27.66 -0.12 4.83
CA GLU A 625 -26.20 -0.13 4.73
C GLU A 625 -25.71 -0.11 3.27
N GLY A 626 -24.64 0.61 2.99
CA GLY A 626 -24.05 0.72 1.64
C GLY A 626 -23.49 -0.59 1.10
N PHE A 627 -22.87 -1.43 1.95
CA PHE A 627 -22.19 -2.66 1.53
C PHE A 627 -23.09 -3.64 0.74
N PRO A 628 -24.30 -3.98 1.20
CA PRO A 628 -25.21 -4.84 0.44
C PRO A 628 -25.67 -4.17 -0.87
N ARG A 629 -25.98 -2.86 -0.87
CA ARG A 629 -26.39 -2.14 -2.08
C ARG A 629 -25.27 -2.11 -3.13
N ARG A 630 -24.01 -1.88 -2.71
CA ARG A 630 -22.82 -1.99 -3.60
C ARG A 630 -22.67 -3.40 -4.18
N ALA A 631 -22.89 -4.44 -3.36
CA ALA A 631 -22.84 -5.82 -3.82
C ALA A 631 -23.89 -6.11 -4.89
N VAL A 632 -25.12 -5.61 -4.72
CA VAL A 632 -26.20 -5.72 -5.72
C VAL A 632 -25.79 -5.06 -7.04
N MET A 633 -25.24 -3.85 -6.99
CA MET A 633 -24.81 -3.14 -8.19
C MET A 633 -23.76 -3.92 -8.99
N ARG A 634 -22.81 -4.55 -8.29
CA ARG A 634 -21.80 -5.43 -8.93
C ARG A 634 -22.44 -6.64 -9.61
N VAL A 635 -23.35 -7.32 -8.91
CA VAL A 635 -24.08 -8.46 -9.47
C VAL A 635 -24.87 -8.03 -10.71
N PHE A 636 -25.57 -6.90 -10.66
CA PHE A 636 -26.37 -6.39 -11.78
C PHE A 636 -25.50 -6.03 -13.00
N THR A 637 -24.31 -5.46 -12.75
CA THR A 637 -23.35 -5.18 -13.83
C THR A 637 -22.81 -6.46 -14.45
N GLU A 638 -22.50 -7.50 -13.65
CA GLU A 638 -22.12 -8.83 -14.14
C GLU A 638 -23.28 -9.46 -14.96
N TRP A 639 -24.49 -9.45 -14.44
CA TRP A 639 -25.67 -10.01 -15.11
C TRP A 639 -25.97 -9.32 -16.45
N LEU A 640 -25.82 -8.01 -16.50
CA LEU A 640 -25.99 -7.24 -17.74
C LEU A 640 -24.92 -7.66 -18.77
N ARG A 641 -23.65 -7.76 -18.37
CA ARG A 641 -22.54 -8.17 -19.27
C ARG A 641 -22.67 -9.61 -19.76
N ASP A 642 -23.07 -10.51 -18.88
CA ASP A 642 -23.15 -11.95 -19.16
C ASP A 642 -24.47 -12.36 -19.86
N GLY A 643 -25.42 -11.44 -20.00
CA GLY A 643 -26.72 -11.70 -20.63
C GLY A 643 -27.63 -12.61 -19.80
N TYR A 644 -27.71 -12.37 -18.49
CA TYR A 644 -28.64 -13.11 -17.61
C TYR A 644 -30.08 -13.01 -18.11
N ALA A 645 -30.80 -14.15 -18.17
CA ALA A 645 -32.08 -14.26 -18.88
C ALA A 645 -33.11 -13.18 -18.47
N ASP A 646 -33.35 -12.99 -17.17
CA ASP A 646 -34.33 -12.04 -16.68
C ASP A 646 -33.96 -10.57 -17.01
N VAL A 647 -32.66 -10.29 -17.19
CA VAL A 647 -32.14 -8.97 -17.60
C VAL A 647 -32.18 -8.82 -19.11
N ALA A 648 -31.87 -9.89 -19.86
CA ALA A 648 -31.84 -9.91 -21.33
C ALA A 648 -33.23 -9.80 -21.96
N GLU A 649 -34.30 -10.11 -21.23
CA GLU A 649 -35.67 -10.02 -21.70
C GLU A 649 -36.06 -8.54 -21.97
N ASP A 650 -35.73 -7.61 -21.06
CA ASP A 650 -35.95 -6.17 -21.22
C ASP A 650 -34.81 -5.38 -20.52
N PRO A 651 -33.63 -5.26 -21.15
CA PRO A 651 -32.47 -4.60 -20.56
C PRO A 651 -32.70 -3.09 -20.34
N GLU A 652 -33.46 -2.42 -21.16
CA GLU A 652 -33.78 -1.00 -20.99
C GLU A 652 -34.58 -0.75 -19.71
N ARG A 653 -35.63 -1.53 -19.49
CA ARG A 653 -36.45 -1.43 -18.28
C ARG A 653 -35.65 -1.77 -17.03
N PHE A 654 -34.80 -2.78 -17.11
CA PHE A 654 -33.92 -3.16 -16.03
C PHE A 654 -32.95 -2.01 -15.66
N VAL A 655 -32.22 -1.49 -16.65
CA VAL A 655 -31.26 -0.41 -16.47
C VAL A 655 -31.94 0.84 -15.91
N ALA A 656 -33.10 1.23 -16.45
CA ALA A 656 -33.88 2.39 -15.97
C ALA A 656 -34.21 2.26 -14.46
N ARG A 657 -34.71 1.10 -14.03
CA ARG A 657 -35.03 0.85 -12.61
C ARG A 657 -33.80 0.92 -11.70
N VAL A 658 -32.68 0.35 -12.15
CA VAL A 658 -31.44 0.33 -11.36
C VAL A 658 -30.83 1.73 -11.27
N LEU A 659 -30.78 2.47 -12.38
CA LEU A 659 -30.24 3.85 -12.39
C LEU A 659 -31.11 4.78 -11.54
N GLN A 660 -32.44 4.63 -11.58
CA GLN A 660 -33.34 5.38 -10.71
C GLN A 660 -33.05 5.16 -9.23
N ALA A 661 -32.76 3.91 -8.83
CA ALA A 661 -32.40 3.59 -7.45
C ALA A 661 -31.00 4.10 -7.07
N ALA A 662 -30.02 3.99 -7.97
CA ALA A 662 -28.63 4.34 -7.70
C ALA A 662 -28.35 5.85 -7.75
N SER A 663 -29.06 6.62 -8.58
CA SER A 663 -28.76 8.04 -8.82
C SER A 663 -28.95 8.95 -7.60
N GLY A 664 -29.81 8.59 -6.68
CA GLY A 664 -30.06 9.32 -5.43
C GLY A 664 -29.52 8.64 -4.18
N ASP A 665 -28.69 7.61 -4.33
CA ASP A 665 -28.16 6.88 -3.18
C ASP A 665 -27.21 7.75 -2.34
N LEU A 666 -27.31 7.66 -1.02
CA LEU A 666 -26.43 8.38 -0.09
C LEU A 666 -24.99 7.92 -0.17
N ASP A 667 -24.77 6.65 -0.53
CA ASP A 667 -23.44 6.05 -0.67
C ASP A 667 -22.87 6.37 -2.06
N TRP A 668 -21.77 7.13 -2.08
CA TRP A 668 -21.12 7.53 -3.32
C TRP A 668 -20.60 6.35 -4.17
N GLU A 669 -20.20 5.23 -3.54
CA GLU A 669 -19.78 4.05 -4.30
C GLU A 669 -20.95 3.39 -5.02
N VAL A 670 -22.18 3.45 -4.50
CA VAL A 670 -23.37 2.97 -5.19
C VAL A 670 -23.63 3.84 -6.42
N ARG A 671 -23.48 5.18 -6.30
CA ARG A 671 -23.60 6.11 -7.45
C ARG A 671 -22.54 5.83 -8.52
N VAL A 672 -21.26 5.61 -8.12
CA VAL A 672 -20.19 5.23 -9.06
C VAL A 672 -20.53 3.92 -9.78
N GLN A 673 -21.02 2.92 -9.06
CA GLN A 673 -21.39 1.64 -9.65
C GLN A 673 -22.61 1.73 -10.55
N GLY A 674 -23.53 2.70 -10.29
CA GLY A 674 -24.60 3.06 -11.21
C GLY A 674 -24.07 3.57 -12.56
N LEU A 675 -23.06 4.44 -12.53
CA LEU A 675 -22.38 4.92 -13.74
C LEU A 675 -21.59 3.78 -14.44
N GLU A 676 -21.02 2.82 -13.69
CA GLU A 676 -20.37 1.63 -14.27
C GLU A 676 -21.37 0.71 -14.98
N LEU A 677 -22.54 0.50 -14.40
CA LEU A 677 -23.61 -0.26 -15.03
C LEU A 677 -24.09 0.46 -16.31
N ALA A 678 -24.22 1.78 -16.26
CA ALA A 678 -24.56 2.60 -17.42
C ALA A 678 -23.49 2.48 -18.53
N LEU A 679 -22.20 2.47 -18.18
CA LEU A 679 -21.11 2.26 -19.13
C LEU A 679 -21.19 0.86 -19.74
N ALA A 680 -21.44 -0.18 -18.94
CA ALA A 680 -21.61 -1.53 -19.44
C ALA A 680 -22.80 -1.64 -20.44
N PHE A 681 -23.89 -0.93 -20.17
CA PHE A 681 -25.03 -0.85 -21.10
C PHE A 681 -24.65 -0.13 -22.40
N LEU A 682 -23.90 0.98 -22.30
CA LEU A 682 -23.35 1.68 -23.45
C LEU A 682 -22.44 0.79 -24.31
N GLU A 683 -21.57 0.01 -23.68
CA GLU A 683 -20.67 -0.92 -24.36
C GLU A 683 -21.45 -2.02 -25.12
N GLN A 684 -22.56 -2.47 -24.58
CA GLN A 684 -23.46 -3.41 -25.30
C GLN A 684 -24.12 -2.77 -26.52
N LEU A 685 -24.51 -1.49 -26.45
CA LEU A 685 -25.16 -0.80 -27.54
C LEU A 685 -24.18 -0.34 -28.65
N LEU A 686 -22.98 0.11 -28.28
CA LEU A 686 -22.03 0.80 -29.17
C LEU A 686 -20.71 0.02 -29.39
N GLY A 687 -20.52 -1.12 -28.73
CA GLY A 687 -19.29 -1.91 -28.74
C GLY A 687 -18.25 -1.42 -27.74
N PRO A 688 -17.21 -2.24 -27.47
CA PRO A 688 -16.26 -2.01 -26.39
C PRO A 688 -15.41 -0.76 -26.57
N CYS A 689 -14.85 -0.29 -25.44
CA CYS A 689 -13.91 0.82 -25.38
C CYS A 689 -12.63 0.50 -26.15
N GLY A 690 -12.40 1.14 -27.30
CA GLY A 690 -11.16 1.01 -28.08
C GLY A 690 -11.03 2.12 -29.12
N PRO A 691 -9.81 2.47 -29.58
CA PRO A 691 -9.59 3.57 -30.54
C PRO A 691 -10.12 3.29 -31.96
N SER A 692 -10.78 2.17 -32.18
CA SER A 692 -11.24 1.75 -33.50
C SER A 692 -12.74 2.00 -33.70
N ALA A 693 -13.04 2.81 -34.73
CA ALA A 693 -14.30 2.99 -35.41
C ALA A 693 -15.44 3.73 -34.67
N ALA A 694 -15.80 4.88 -35.20
CA ALA A 694 -17.08 5.53 -34.93
C ALA A 694 -18.25 4.52 -35.19
N ALA A 695 -19.25 4.55 -34.32
CA ALA A 695 -20.43 3.72 -34.49
C ALA A 695 -21.17 4.07 -35.81
N PRO A 696 -21.79 3.13 -36.51
CA PRO A 696 -22.60 3.44 -37.66
C PRO A 696 -23.67 4.47 -37.27
N PRO A 697 -23.98 5.48 -38.09
CA PRO A 697 -24.90 6.56 -37.74
C PRO A 697 -26.29 6.11 -37.25
N GLY A 698 -26.77 5.00 -37.79
CA GLY A 698 -28.05 4.41 -37.37
C GLY A 698 -28.01 3.75 -35.99
N ALA A 699 -26.92 3.09 -35.65
CA ALA A 699 -26.73 2.45 -34.34
C ALA A 699 -26.55 3.50 -33.24
N LEU A 700 -25.81 4.59 -33.51
CA LEU A 700 -25.65 5.70 -32.58
C LEU A 700 -26.97 6.35 -32.23
N ALA A 701 -27.83 6.67 -33.24
CA ALA A 701 -29.12 7.27 -33.00
C ALA A 701 -30.05 6.40 -32.15
N GLN A 702 -30.07 5.09 -32.42
CA GLN A 702 -30.84 4.13 -31.62
C GLN A 702 -30.31 4.03 -30.19
N ALA A 703 -28.98 3.96 -30.01
CA ALA A 703 -28.38 3.94 -28.70
C ALA A 703 -28.70 5.20 -27.88
N LEU A 704 -28.55 6.39 -28.48
CA LEU A 704 -28.88 7.65 -27.81
C LEU A 704 -30.36 7.71 -27.42
N GLN A 705 -31.25 7.20 -28.25
CA GLN A 705 -32.68 7.14 -27.93
C GLN A 705 -32.94 6.19 -26.76
N ALA A 706 -32.28 5.03 -26.72
CA ALA A 706 -32.36 4.10 -25.58
C ALA A 706 -31.85 4.75 -24.28
N LEU A 707 -30.72 5.47 -24.35
CA LEU A 707 -30.13 6.17 -23.21
C LEU A 707 -31.02 7.32 -22.68
N CYS A 708 -31.70 8.02 -23.57
CA CYS A 708 -32.72 9.02 -23.17
C CYS A 708 -33.87 8.34 -22.42
N ARG A 709 -34.41 7.21 -22.96
CA ARG A 709 -35.49 6.46 -22.30
C ARG A 709 -35.12 5.95 -20.90
N VAL A 710 -33.87 5.54 -20.66
CA VAL A 710 -33.41 5.08 -19.34
C VAL A 710 -32.98 6.23 -18.41
N GLN A 711 -33.16 7.49 -18.83
CA GLN A 711 -32.82 8.70 -18.07
C GLN A 711 -31.33 8.77 -17.66
N LEU A 712 -30.44 8.14 -18.42
CA LEU A 712 -29.01 8.13 -18.12
C LEU A 712 -28.40 9.54 -18.13
N PHE A 713 -28.82 10.38 -19.07
CA PHE A 713 -28.22 11.71 -19.23
C PHE A 713 -28.52 12.65 -18.06
N GLU A 714 -29.70 12.56 -17.47
CA GLU A 714 -29.97 13.32 -16.25
C GLU A 714 -29.03 12.88 -15.12
N PHE A 715 -28.89 11.58 -14.91
CA PHE A 715 -27.98 11.04 -13.90
C PHE A 715 -26.53 11.44 -14.19
N ALA A 716 -26.05 11.24 -15.41
CA ALA A 716 -24.67 11.53 -15.77
C ALA A 716 -24.33 13.03 -15.67
N PHE A 717 -25.14 13.91 -16.21
CA PHE A 717 -24.91 15.35 -16.14
C PHE A 717 -24.99 15.90 -14.72
N ARG A 718 -25.90 15.41 -13.90
CA ARG A 718 -25.98 15.79 -12.50
C ARG A 718 -24.75 15.31 -11.73
N SER A 719 -24.28 14.11 -12.02
CA SER A 719 -23.10 13.51 -11.39
C SER A 719 -21.77 14.21 -11.70
N LEU A 720 -21.70 15.05 -12.75
CA LEU A 720 -20.52 15.89 -13.00
C LEU A 720 -20.24 16.89 -11.88
N PHE A 721 -21.27 17.29 -11.15
CA PHE A 721 -21.21 18.25 -10.04
C PHE A 721 -21.45 17.57 -8.68
N ASP A 722 -21.25 16.26 -8.61
CA ASP A 722 -21.35 15.52 -7.35
C ASP A 722 -20.26 15.97 -6.36
N CYS A 723 -20.64 16.13 -5.10
CA CYS A 723 -19.69 16.48 -4.03
C CYS A 723 -18.61 15.41 -3.85
N ASP A 724 -18.92 14.15 -4.18
CA ASP A 724 -17.97 13.05 -4.15
C ASP A 724 -17.22 12.96 -5.48
N ARG A 725 -15.98 13.39 -5.48
CA ARG A 725 -15.11 13.48 -6.66
C ARG A 725 -15.04 12.21 -7.52
N PRO A 726 -14.98 10.97 -6.97
CA PRO A 726 -14.98 9.76 -7.77
C PRO A 726 -16.24 9.60 -8.62
N VAL A 727 -17.39 10.12 -8.16
CA VAL A 727 -18.65 10.11 -8.91
C VAL A 727 -18.54 11.05 -10.11
N ALA A 728 -18.05 12.28 -9.89
CA ALA A 728 -17.84 13.26 -10.94
C ALA A 728 -16.83 12.77 -11.99
N GLN A 729 -15.72 12.17 -11.57
CA GLN A 729 -14.73 11.57 -12.47
C GLN A 729 -15.34 10.47 -13.34
N LYS A 730 -16.06 9.53 -12.72
CA LYS A 730 -16.69 8.42 -13.45
C LYS A 730 -17.74 8.91 -14.45
N SER A 731 -18.50 9.94 -14.09
CA SER A 731 -19.45 10.57 -15.01
C SER A 731 -18.74 11.26 -16.18
N CYS A 732 -17.66 11.98 -15.91
CA CYS A 732 -16.86 12.62 -16.96
C CYS A 732 -16.31 11.57 -17.94
N ASP A 733 -15.74 10.47 -17.45
CA ASP A 733 -15.26 9.35 -18.27
C ASP A 733 -16.35 8.75 -19.16
N LEU A 734 -17.55 8.54 -18.61
CA LEU A 734 -18.70 8.02 -19.35
C LEU A 734 -19.13 8.97 -20.47
N LEU A 735 -19.21 10.26 -20.20
CA LEU A 735 -19.60 11.28 -21.20
C LEU A 735 -18.51 11.47 -22.27
N LEU A 736 -17.24 11.42 -21.91
CA LEU A 736 -16.11 11.42 -22.84
C LEU A 736 -16.14 10.19 -23.77
N PHE A 737 -16.41 9.00 -23.20
CA PHE A 737 -16.58 7.78 -24.01
C PHE A 737 -17.71 7.94 -25.03
N LEU A 738 -18.88 8.45 -24.62
CA LEU A 738 -20.01 8.67 -25.51
C LEU A 738 -19.67 9.70 -26.60
N ARG A 739 -19.03 10.82 -26.24
CA ARG A 739 -18.58 11.83 -27.19
C ARG A 739 -17.59 11.27 -28.22
N ALA A 740 -16.65 10.44 -27.79
CA ALA A 740 -15.70 9.79 -28.67
C ALA A 740 -16.38 8.86 -29.70
N LYS A 741 -17.45 8.17 -29.32
CA LYS A 741 -18.26 7.34 -30.23
C LYS A 741 -19.15 8.16 -31.18
N ALA A 742 -19.45 9.41 -30.81
CA ALA A 742 -20.30 10.32 -31.56
C ALA A 742 -19.53 11.26 -32.51
N THR A 743 -18.18 11.20 -32.59
CA THR A 743 -17.35 12.05 -33.45
C THR A 743 -17.51 11.76 -34.94
N PRO A 744 -17.38 12.75 -35.82
CA PRO A 744 -18.19 12.96 -36.97
C PRO A 744 -17.71 12.34 -38.26
N SER A 745 -18.61 11.94 -39.15
CA SER A 745 -18.37 12.19 -40.57
C SER A 745 -18.58 13.68 -40.81
N SER A 746 -17.57 14.35 -41.29
CA SER A 746 -17.53 15.72 -41.76
C SER A 746 -18.72 15.97 -42.68
N ASN A 747 -19.70 16.67 -42.26
CA ASN A 747 -20.73 17.43 -42.95
C ASN A 747 -22.07 17.33 -42.20
N SER A 748 -22.20 18.05 -41.13
CA SER A 748 -23.53 18.44 -40.66
C SER A 748 -23.48 19.86 -40.14
N GLN A 749 -24.27 20.67 -40.80
CA GLN A 749 -24.60 22.04 -40.50
C GLN A 749 -24.79 22.26 -38.99
N GLU A 750 -24.37 23.45 -38.56
CA GLU A 750 -24.66 24.05 -37.27
C GLU A 750 -26.10 23.75 -36.85
N ALA A 751 -26.23 22.90 -35.84
CA ALA A 751 -27.50 22.69 -35.16
C ALA A 751 -27.83 24.00 -34.41
N GLY A 752 -28.81 24.69 -34.89
CA GLY A 752 -29.29 25.96 -34.31
C GLY A 752 -29.70 25.78 -32.85
N ASP A 753 -29.64 26.86 -32.08
CA ASP A 753 -30.11 27.00 -30.73
C ASP A 753 -31.63 26.59 -30.64
N GLY A 754 -31.87 25.31 -30.38
CA GLY A 754 -33.18 24.78 -30.10
C GLY A 754 -33.56 25.02 -28.64
N PRO A 755 -34.84 25.14 -28.31
CA PRO A 755 -35.30 25.39 -26.95
C PRO A 755 -34.85 24.29 -25.94
N ASP A 756 -34.57 23.09 -26.41
CA ASP A 756 -34.13 21.98 -25.58
C ASP A 756 -32.66 22.09 -25.15
N VAL A 757 -31.78 22.63 -26.02
CA VAL A 757 -30.35 22.86 -25.72
C VAL A 757 -30.22 23.90 -24.61
N THR A 758 -30.92 25.01 -24.72
CA THR A 758 -30.92 26.08 -23.72
C THR A 758 -31.47 25.61 -22.35
N SER A 759 -32.41 24.66 -22.36
CA SER A 759 -32.96 24.06 -21.14
C SER A 759 -31.93 23.21 -20.41
N VAL A 760 -31.16 22.35 -21.13
CA VAL A 760 -30.10 21.51 -20.54
C VAL A 760 -28.96 22.38 -20.01
N GLU A 761 -28.49 23.36 -20.77
CA GLU A 761 -27.47 24.30 -20.34
C GLU A 761 -27.87 25.10 -19.09
N ALA A 762 -29.12 25.53 -19.01
CA ALA A 762 -29.63 26.21 -17.83
C ALA A 762 -29.69 25.28 -16.60
N ALA A 763 -29.99 23.99 -16.78
CA ALA A 763 -29.95 23.01 -15.72
C ALA A 763 -28.50 22.74 -15.24
N LEU A 764 -27.56 22.60 -16.18
CA LEU A 764 -26.14 22.44 -15.86
C LEU A 764 -25.59 23.61 -15.04
N ARG A 765 -25.90 24.85 -15.42
CA ARG A 765 -25.49 26.05 -14.67
C ARG A 765 -26.05 26.06 -13.23
N ARG A 766 -27.31 25.64 -13.04
CA ARG A 766 -27.93 25.54 -11.70
C ARG A 766 -27.27 24.47 -10.85
N TRP A 767 -27.04 23.29 -11.42
CA TRP A 767 -26.34 22.21 -10.69
C TRP A 767 -24.90 22.59 -10.34
N GLN A 768 -24.22 23.30 -11.25
CA GLN A 768 -22.88 23.85 -10.97
C GLN A 768 -22.92 24.88 -9.80
N ALA A 769 -24.01 25.60 -9.65
CA ALA A 769 -24.23 26.54 -8.54
C ALA A 769 -24.71 25.83 -7.25
N GLY A 770 -24.86 24.51 -7.24
CA GLY A 770 -25.33 23.76 -6.06
C GLY A 770 -26.84 23.80 -5.84
N GLU A 771 -27.63 24.32 -6.81
CA GLU A 771 -29.08 24.41 -6.71
C GLU A 771 -29.74 23.06 -7.03
N GLN A 772 -30.69 22.61 -6.21
CA GLN A 772 -31.54 21.47 -6.52
C GLN A 772 -32.55 21.87 -7.61
N GLY A 773 -32.24 21.50 -8.85
CA GLY A 773 -33.11 21.78 -10.00
C GLY A 773 -34.26 20.78 -10.17
N GLN A 774 -35.30 21.18 -10.88
CA GLN A 774 -36.32 20.24 -11.36
C GLN A 774 -35.68 19.22 -12.33
N PRO A 775 -36.20 17.97 -12.38
CA PRO A 775 -35.69 16.96 -13.31
C PRO A 775 -35.78 17.48 -14.76
N LEU A 776 -34.79 17.10 -15.56
CA LEU A 776 -34.84 17.32 -17.01
C LEU A 776 -36.01 16.51 -17.58
N GLY A 777 -36.82 17.14 -18.42
CA GLY A 777 -37.89 16.43 -19.15
C GLY A 777 -37.32 15.41 -20.14
N GLU A 778 -38.14 14.86 -21.01
CA GLU A 778 -37.69 14.00 -22.10
C GLU A 778 -36.63 14.74 -22.97
N LEU A 779 -35.42 14.25 -22.97
CA LEU A 779 -34.33 14.84 -23.75
C LEU A 779 -34.33 14.28 -25.17
N ALA A 780 -34.23 15.16 -26.16
CA ALA A 780 -33.99 14.74 -27.54
C ALA A 780 -32.51 14.34 -27.73
N PRO A 781 -32.20 13.23 -28.44
CA PRO A 781 -30.82 12.80 -28.70
C PRO A 781 -29.92 13.88 -29.30
N GLU A 782 -30.50 14.74 -30.17
CA GLU A 782 -29.81 15.85 -30.85
C GLU A 782 -29.36 16.93 -29.85
N ALA A 783 -30.23 17.25 -28.87
CA ALA A 783 -29.92 18.23 -27.84
C ALA A 783 -28.81 17.75 -26.92
N VAL A 784 -28.80 16.45 -26.55
CA VAL A 784 -27.75 15.84 -25.77
C VAL A 784 -26.39 15.91 -26.48
N LEU A 785 -26.36 15.58 -27.78
CA LEU A 785 -25.14 15.66 -28.58
C LEU A 785 -24.62 17.08 -28.73
N ALA A 786 -25.52 18.06 -28.88
CA ALA A 786 -25.13 19.46 -28.97
C ALA A 786 -24.47 19.93 -27.67
N VAL A 787 -25.03 19.58 -26.50
CA VAL A 787 -24.51 19.91 -25.19
C VAL A 787 -23.14 19.21 -24.96
N LEU A 788 -23.03 17.91 -25.29
CA LEU A 788 -21.75 17.18 -25.14
C LEU A 788 -20.61 17.78 -25.99
N ARG A 789 -20.94 18.38 -27.13
CA ARG A 789 -19.97 19.06 -27.98
C ARG A 789 -19.60 20.46 -27.46
N SER A 790 -20.50 21.15 -26.78
CA SER A 790 -20.25 22.48 -26.22
C SER A 790 -19.45 22.42 -24.89
N MET A 791 -19.49 21.29 -24.18
CA MET A 791 -18.79 21.12 -22.90
C MET A 791 -17.31 20.82 -23.07
N ASP A 792 -16.48 21.50 -22.31
CA ASP A 792 -15.04 21.18 -22.18
C ASP A 792 -14.84 20.09 -21.11
N LEU A 793 -15.15 18.84 -21.50
CA LEU A 793 -15.03 17.68 -20.61
C LEU A 793 -13.56 17.32 -20.33
N GLU A 794 -12.64 17.64 -21.23
CA GLU A 794 -11.21 17.41 -21.02
C GLU A 794 -10.68 18.32 -19.92
N ALA A 795 -10.94 19.62 -19.98
CA ALA A 795 -10.55 20.55 -18.93
C ALA A 795 -11.18 20.17 -17.58
N LEU A 796 -12.42 19.67 -17.58
CA LEU A 796 -13.06 19.15 -16.36
C LEU A 796 -12.34 17.88 -15.85
N GLN A 797 -11.97 16.95 -16.74
CA GLN A 797 -11.26 15.74 -16.37
C GLN A 797 -9.89 16.09 -15.77
N ASP A 798 -9.14 17.02 -16.39
CA ASP A 798 -7.88 17.53 -15.87
C ASP A 798 -8.06 18.15 -14.48
N THR A 799 -9.06 18.98 -14.28
CA THR A 799 -9.40 19.57 -12.98
C THR A 799 -9.76 18.50 -11.94
N LEU A 800 -10.52 17.47 -12.33
CA LEU A 800 -10.85 16.36 -11.45
C LEU A 800 -9.65 15.42 -11.19
N ALA A 801 -8.64 15.39 -12.04
CA ALA A 801 -7.40 14.63 -11.85
C ALA A 801 -6.39 15.35 -10.94
N GLU A 802 -6.45 16.68 -10.82
CA GLU A 802 -5.61 17.47 -9.93
C GLU A 802 -5.81 17.05 -8.47
N SER A 803 -4.80 17.31 -7.63
CA SER A 803 -4.89 17.06 -6.19
C SER A 803 -6.11 17.77 -5.58
N SER A 804 -6.78 17.09 -4.65
CA SER A 804 -7.85 17.71 -3.85
C SER A 804 -7.30 18.43 -2.62
N ASP A 805 -5.98 18.45 -2.42
CA ASP A 805 -5.37 19.18 -1.32
C ASP A 805 -5.60 20.69 -1.51
N HIS A 806 -6.37 21.27 -0.60
CA HIS A 806 -6.74 22.67 -0.71
C HIS A 806 -5.53 23.60 -0.51
N VAL A 807 -4.45 23.13 0.10
CA VAL A 807 -3.18 23.86 0.25
C VAL A 807 -2.51 24.08 -1.11
N GLU A 808 -2.51 23.07 -1.99
CA GLU A 808 -2.00 23.21 -3.35
C GLU A 808 -2.88 24.15 -4.19
N ARG A 809 -4.20 24.14 -3.94
CA ARG A 809 -5.17 24.95 -4.70
C ARG A 809 -5.39 26.36 -4.15
N SER A 810 -5.30 26.52 -2.84
CA SER A 810 -5.56 27.79 -2.16
C SER A 810 -4.62 27.97 -0.96
N PRO A 811 -3.32 28.20 -1.19
CA PRO A 811 -2.39 28.51 -0.12
C PRO A 811 -2.84 29.76 0.68
N GLN A 812 -3.58 30.67 0.05
CA GLN A 812 -4.21 31.81 0.72
C GLN A 812 -5.14 31.36 1.86
N SER A 813 -5.95 30.33 1.66
CA SER A 813 -6.84 29.80 2.71
C SER A 813 -6.04 29.31 3.91
N LEU A 814 -4.94 28.58 3.69
CA LEU A 814 -4.03 28.18 4.78
C LEU A 814 -3.50 29.38 5.58
N LEU A 815 -3.03 30.43 4.87
CA LEU A 815 -2.49 31.63 5.51
C LEU A 815 -3.57 32.37 6.30
N GLN A 816 -4.78 32.47 5.76
CA GLN A 816 -5.93 33.08 6.43
C GLN A 816 -6.36 32.28 7.66
N ASP A 817 -6.43 30.94 7.57
CA ASP A 817 -6.77 30.09 8.71
C ASP A 817 -5.73 30.19 9.84
N MET A 818 -4.45 30.25 9.50
CA MET A 818 -3.39 30.45 10.49
C MET A 818 -3.46 31.82 11.17
N LEU A 819 -3.85 32.88 10.48
CA LEU A 819 -4.06 34.20 11.03
C LEU A 819 -5.36 34.30 11.85
N ALA A 820 -6.45 33.63 11.41
CA ALA A 820 -7.73 33.61 12.11
C ALA A 820 -7.67 32.86 13.45
N THR A 821 -6.84 31.83 13.58
CA THR A 821 -6.64 31.10 14.84
C THR A 821 -6.03 31.99 15.94
N VAL A 822 -5.37 33.05 15.57
CA VAL A 822 -4.80 34.01 16.52
C VAL A 822 -5.88 34.92 17.16
N ASP A 823 -6.93 35.24 16.38
CA ASP A 823 -8.02 36.13 16.84
C ASP A 823 -9.10 35.39 17.65
N VAL A 824 -9.21 34.06 17.56
CA VAL A 824 -10.34 33.29 18.12
C VAL A 824 -10.07 32.63 19.47
N LEU A 825 -8.85 32.72 20.03
CA LEU A 825 -8.49 32.09 21.31
C LEU A 825 -9.13 32.69 22.57
N GLY A 826 -10.17 33.53 22.40
CA GLY A 826 -10.99 34.05 23.51
C GLY A 826 -12.24 33.22 23.84
N ASP A 827 -12.78 32.36 22.94
CA ASP A 827 -14.16 31.89 23.08
C ASP A 827 -14.43 30.39 22.79
N ASN A 828 -13.47 29.51 22.49
CA ASN A 828 -13.79 28.11 22.17
C ASN A 828 -12.97 27.08 22.98
N GLU A 829 -13.39 26.85 24.24
CA GLU A 829 -13.06 25.62 24.98
C GLU A 829 -14.07 24.48 24.77
N ALA A 830 -14.99 24.60 23.84
CA ALA A 830 -16.03 23.61 23.61
C ALA A 830 -16.17 23.31 22.14
N ASP A 831 -15.35 22.42 21.57
CA ASP A 831 -15.74 21.48 20.52
C ASP A 831 -14.51 20.64 20.09
N CYS A 832 -14.20 19.67 20.91
CA CYS A 832 -13.41 18.49 20.53
C CYS A 832 -14.26 17.25 20.70
N TYR A 833 -14.90 16.81 19.65
CA TYR A 833 -15.37 15.44 19.49
C TYR A 833 -14.98 14.91 18.10
#